data_959f51153329f5a53dc27de24d3ce321
#
_entry.id   959f51153329f5a53dc27de24d3ce321
#
_cell.length_a   1.000
_cell.length_b   1.000
_cell.length_c   1.000
_cell.angle_alpha   90.00
_cell.angle_beta   90.00
_cell.angle_gamma   90.00
#
_symmetry.space_group_name_H-M   'P 1'
#
loop_
_entity.id
_entity.type
_entity.pdbx_description
1 polymer ?
#
loop_
_entity_poly.entity_id
_entity_poly.type
_entity_poly.pdbx_seq_one_letter_code
_entity_poly.pdbx_strand_id
1 'polypeptide(L)'
;MNKLIITILLLVAWSGLQAAVTTTAPSGKTGCLSCHDGIEDIRASDSPMMIQIKAIGTGNGDPAGCVTCHGGNPKGTDVETAHKGSPEGLKNGNGPQDFYPDPGSVWIADRSCGQCHIDYAYRVERSLMNTEAGKIQGNLHTWGIAEVQNHKVPWGNYDVKDTDGQVPQVGSAEYKEYMTAMIAAHGDQFPTELTQVPQPSVEEIENDPKLAGFTYQRQQCQRCHVGIKGREKRGDYRGMGCSSCHIPYGNEGYYEGKDPTISKDQQGHMLTHKIQATRKSKIKHGDVEYSGIPVETCNSCHNRGKRIGVTYQGLMEFPYGSPYNAQGGKQPKLHTKQYLFISDDLHHQIDSRPENPKGGLLCQDCHTTVDMHGDGNIFGTTLAQVEIECQDCHGTTEQFPWELPLGYSEEFAKDLPQTERGLTNDLLPETAAFATTYDKREGYLKTARGNPFGNVVKDGTKVVMHSATGNDFEVPLLKQLKLDDSWKSPDAMVAMNAVAKHNESLECYACHASWVPQCYGCHVQVNYGKDKDGKPYQDTDWLAGGSIRDEHGQTAESPLGTHGLKSPGKVFETRSYLRWEEPVLGINGEGRVTPLMPGCQIVYTVMDRNNKVVALNQLGKSLDEQQELGQERVPDAIDMAPVQPHSAQRKARTCESCHNNPKALGYGISGGVFQTRYPVDIVEDLIDQKTGQVIPGRHVIQIPKIADLDYDWSTIIKDGQQTQTVGTHWPLSRALPQAMRDGMERTGLCLGCHREMTNAELWAKVSTPGTLTDAEHIEMLNKLLKTYAASKK
;
A
#
# COMPACT_ATOMS: atom_id res chain seq x y z
N MET A 1 -24.16 61.78 40.29
CA MET A 1 -23.06 60.97 40.94
C MET A 1 -22.43 60.09 39.90
N ASN A 2 -21.30 60.61 39.37
CA ASN A 2 -20.51 59.99 38.28
C ASN A 2 -19.61 58.92 38.84
N LYS A 3 -19.60 57.76 38.19
CA LYS A 3 -18.48 56.83 38.30
C LYS A 3 -17.89 56.65 36.88
N LEU A 4 -16.74 57.22 36.72
CA LEU A 4 -15.83 57.10 35.61
C LEU A 4 -15.16 55.71 35.71
N ILE A 5 -15.34 54.82 34.72
CA ILE A 5 -14.61 53.58 34.59
C ILE A 5 -13.56 53.79 33.51
N ILE A 6 -12.29 53.83 33.94
CA ILE A 6 -11.14 53.86 33.05
C ILE A 6 -10.87 52.43 32.58
N THR A 7 -11.07 52.18 31.30
CA THR A 7 -10.70 50.93 30.63
C THR A 7 -9.26 51.06 30.16
N ILE A 8 -8.35 50.37 30.83
CA ILE A 8 -6.96 50.24 30.41
C ILE A 8 -6.95 49.15 29.34
N LEU A 9 -6.71 49.52 28.08
CA LEU A 9 -6.34 48.62 26.98
C LEU A 9 -4.92 48.13 27.20
N LEU A 10 -4.76 46.88 27.62
CA LEU A 10 -3.50 46.15 27.54
C LEU A 10 -3.36 45.57 26.13
N LEU A 11 -2.64 46.26 25.28
CA LEU A 11 -2.05 45.72 24.06
C LEU A 11 -0.93 44.75 24.47
N VAL A 12 -1.25 43.46 24.48
CA VAL A 12 -0.21 42.41 24.54
C VAL A 12 0.32 42.26 23.12
N ALA A 13 1.43 42.94 22.87
CA ALA A 13 2.24 42.60 21.72
C ALA A 13 2.82 41.18 21.92
N TRP A 14 2.34 40.23 21.17
CA TRP A 14 2.93 38.91 21.04
C TRP A 14 4.19 39.04 20.18
N SER A 15 5.29 39.55 20.80
CA SER A 15 6.62 39.32 20.29
C SER A 15 6.97 37.89 20.62
N GLY A 16 7.03 37.02 19.59
CA GLY A 16 7.59 35.70 19.71
C GLY A 16 9.02 35.78 20.23
N LEU A 17 9.20 35.59 21.51
CA LEU A 17 10.46 35.27 22.11
C LEU A 17 10.79 33.84 21.67
N GLN A 18 11.50 33.70 20.55
CA GLN A 18 12.33 32.52 20.36
C GLN A 18 13.40 32.63 21.48
N ALA A 19 13.21 31.86 22.52
CA ALA A 19 14.25 31.66 23.49
C ALA A 19 15.43 31.01 22.72
N ALA A 20 16.43 31.81 22.43
CA ALA A 20 17.74 31.32 22.03
C ALA A 20 18.22 30.42 23.20
N VAL A 21 18.12 29.11 23.02
CA VAL A 21 18.75 28.15 23.92
C VAL A 21 20.26 28.34 23.75
N THR A 22 20.85 29.21 24.56
CA THR A 22 22.29 29.24 24.71
C THR A 22 22.73 28.00 25.46
N THR A 23 22.93 26.91 24.74
CA THR A 23 23.54 25.71 25.30
C THR A 23 25.04 25.99 25.46
N THR A 24 25.43 26.33 26.66
CA THR A 24 26.82 26.23 27.08
C THR A 24 27.21 24.75 27.05
N ALA A 25 28.25 24.42 26.29
CA ALA A 25 28.78 23.07 26.17
C ALA A 25 29.08 22.45 27.54
N PRO A 26 28.42 21.35 27.91
CA PRO A 26 28.83 20.61 29.09
C PRO A 26 29.82 19.51 28.71
N SER A 27 30.83 19.40 29.52
CA SER A 27 31.70 18.24 29.67
C SER A 27 32.52 17.76 28.46
N GLY A 28 33.72 18.33 28.26
CA GLY A 28 34.87 17.59 27.68
C GLY A 28 34.75 16.98 26.27
N LYS A 29 33.55 16.96 25.67
CA LYS A 29 33.29 16.50 24.31
C LYS A 29 33.50 17.63 23.30
N THR A 30 33.97 17.28 22.13
CA THR A 30 34.27 18.24 21.04
C THR A 30 33.38 17.96 19.83
N GLY A 31 33.27 18.92 18.94
CA GLY A 31 32.49 18.80 17.70
C GLY A 31 30.98 18.74 17.99
N CYS A 32 30.26 18.03 17.15
CA CYS A 32 28.79 17.91 17.22
C CYS A 32 28.31 17.43 18.60
N LEU A 33 29.03 16.47 19.20
CA LEU A 33 28.70 15.95 20.52
C LEU A 33 28.88 16.93 21.68
N SER A 34 29.44 18.13 21.44
CA SER A 34 29.48 19.15 22.48
C SER A 34 28.11 19.73 22.81
N CYS A 35 27.18 19.70 21.86
CA CYS A 35 25.78 20.07 22.01
C CYS A 35 24.85 18.84 22.06
N HIS A 36 25.05 17.88 21.17
CA HIS A 36 24.24 16.65 21.03
C HIS A 36 24.72 15.53 21.96
N ASP A 37 25.06 15.87 23.19
CA ASP A 37 25.52 14.86 24.18
C ASP A 37 24.39 13.90 24.55
N GLY A 38 24.63 12.61 24.32
CA GLY A 38 23.65 11.56 24.61
C GLY A 38 22.78 11.14 23.43
N ILE A 39 22.91 11.78 22.26
CA ILE A 39 22.26 11.28 21.05
C ILE A 39 22.69 9.83 20.79
N GLU A 40 21.75 9.01 20.38
CA GLU A 40 22.00 7.62 20.08
C GLU A 40 22.85 7.47 18.80
N ASP A 41 23.86 6.60 18.86
CA ASP A 41 24.49 6.11 17.61
C ASP A 41 23.41 5.48 16.73
N ILE A 42 23.39 5.78 15.45
CA ILE A 42 22.37 5.29 14.48
C ILE A 42 22.36 3.75 14.39
N ARG A 43 23.50 3.12 14.65
CA ARG A 43 23.71 1.68 14.79
C ARG A 43 24.66 1.41 15.96
N ALA A 44 24.79 0.13 16.36
CA ALA A 44 25.81 -0.26 17.32
C ALA A 44 27.19 0.25 16.89
N SER A 45 27.95 0.82 17.82
CA SER A 45 29.22 1.52 17.54
C SER A 45 30.31 0.63 16.95
N ASP A 46 30.21 -0.68 17.13
CA ASP A 46 31.07 -1.75 16.63
C ASP A 46 30.56 -2.36 15.30
N SER A 47 29.42 -1.88 14.79
CA SER A 47 28.92 -2.34 13.49
C SER A 47 29.82 -1.88 12.34
N PRO A 48 29.96 -2.67 11.25
CA PRO A 48 30.73 -2.27 10.06
C PRO A 48 30.31 -0.90 9.53
N MET A 49 29.04 -0.58 9.53
CA MET A 49 28.50 0.71 9.10
C MET A 49 29.02 1.85 9.98
N MET A 50 28.95 1.73 11.30
CA MET A 50 29.43 2.78 12.20
C MET A 50 30.94 2.94 12.20
N ILE A 51 31.69 1.85 12.02
CA ILE A 51 33.15 1.91 11.85
C ILE A 51 33.52 2.74 10.63
N GLN A 52 32.87 2.55 9.49
CA GLN A 52 33.11 3.33 8.28
C GLN A 52 32.68 4.78 8.42
N ILE A 53 31.50 5.05 8.99
CA ILE A 53 30.98 6.40 9.23
C ILE A 53 31.97 7.18 10.11
N LYS A 54 32.45 6.58 11.21
CA LYS A 54 33.42 7.20 12.10
C LYS A 54 34.80 7.39 11.46
N ALA A 55 35.22 6.49 10.57
CA ALA A 55 36.46 6.63 9.84
C ALA A 55 36.43 7.84 8.87
N ILE A 56 35.38 7.96 8.08
CA ILE A 56 35.15 9.08 7.17
C ILE A 56 35.05 10.40 7.98
N GLY A 57 34.22 10.40 9.04
CA GLY A 57 34.08 11.57 9.89
C GLY A 57 35.37 12.02 10.53
N THR A 58 36.19 11.08 11.03
CA THR A 58 37.51 11.37 11.61
C THR A 58 38.42 12.08 10.59
N GLY A 59 38.43 11.61 9.33
CA GLY A 59 39.18 12.25 8.25
C GLY A 59 38.71 13.68 7.95
N ASN A 60 37.48 14.02 8.35
CA ASN A 60 36.86 15.33 8.15
C ASN A 60 36.75 16.16 9.45
N GLY A 61 37.42 15.74 10.52
CA GLY A 61 37.49 16.48 11.79
C GLY A 61 36.32 16.20 12.75
N ASP A 62 35.51 15.16 12.49
CA ASP A 62 34.44 14.69 13.35
C ASP A 62 34.59 13.19 13.69
N PRO A 63 35.27 12.84 14.80
CA PRO A 63 35.42 11.44 15.20
C PRO A 63 34.11 10.71 15.53
N ALA A 64 33.02 11.44 15.78
CA ALA A 64 31.70 10.87 16.00
C ALA A 64 31.04 10.40 14.70
N GLY A 65 31.44 11.00 13.56
CA GLY A 65 30.97 10.63 12.23
C GLY A 65 29.68 11.32 11.78
N CYS A 66 29.16 12.28 12.54
CA CYS A 66 27.89 12.96 12.24
C CYS A 66 27.94 13.67 10.88
N VAL A 67 29.06 14.37 10.57
CA VAL A 67 29.24 15.08 9.32
C VAL A 67 29.20 14.19 8.08
N THR A 68 29.46 12.90 8.22
CA THR A 68 29.43 11.93 7.11
C THR A 68 28.04 11.88 6.45
N CYS A 69 26.98 11.99 7.26
CA CYS A 69 25.58 11.97 6.78
C CYS A 69 24.98 13.38 6.78
N HIS A 70 25.17 14.14 7.85
CA HIS A 70 24.52 15.44 8.05
C HIS A 70 25.26 16.62 7.42
N GLY A 71 26.53 16.50 7.08
CA GLY A 71 27.36 17.67 6.75
C GLY A 71 27.53 18.53 7.99
N GLY A 72 27.52 19.86 7.80
CA GLY A 72 27.73 20.81 8.87
C GLY A 72 29.23 21.05 9.19
N ASN A 73 29.47 21.96 10.12
CA ASN A 73 30.82 22.36 10.53
C ASN A 73 31.16 21.79 11.91
N PRO A 74 31.98 20.72 12.01
CA PRO A 74 32.33 20.10 13.31
C PRO A 74 33.15 21.01 14.23
N LYS A 75 33.61 22.17 13.75
CA LYS A 75 34.34 23.17 14.52
C LYS A 75 33.45 24.33 14.98
N GLY A 76 32.19 24.34 14.59
CA GLY A 76 31.20 25.32 15.03
C GLY A 76 30.98 25.25 16.54
N THR A 77 30.81 26.38 17.18
CA THR A 77 30.63 26.50 18.63
C THR A 77 29.21 26.90 19.06
N ASP A 78 28.37 27.18 18.08
CA ASP A 78 26.97 27.55 18.23
C ASP A 78 26.14 26.95 17.11
N VAL A 79 24.81 26.98 17.22
CA VAL A 79 23.88 26.40 16.27
C VAL A 79 24.07 26.93 14.84
N GLU A 80 24.26 28.24 14.71
CA GLU A 80 24.36 28.91 13.41
C GLU A 80 25.62 28.48 12.65
N THR A 81 26.75 28.43 13.34
CA THR A 81 28.03 28.05 12.75
C THR A 81 28.20 26.56 12.57
N ALA A 82 27.66 25.74 13.47
CA ALA A 82 27.75 24.29 13.38
C ALA A 82 26.82 23.70 12.29
N HIS A 83 25.62 24.26 12.12
CA HIS A 83 24.64 23.80 11.14
C HIS A 83 24.79 24.52 9.79
N LYS A 84 26.04 24.72 9.32
CA LYS A 84 26.31 25.40 8.07
C LYS A 84 27.52 24.80 7.34
N GLY A 85 27.36 24.59 6.04
CA GLY A 85 28.43 24.05 5.18
C GLY A 85 28.76 22.58 5.49
N SER A 86 29.84 22.13 4.88
CA SER A 86 30.46 20.82 5.14
C SER A 86 31.97 20.92 5.02
N PRO A 87 32.73 20.00 5.62
CA PRO A 87 34.18 19.93 5.40
C PRO A 87 34.51 19.71 3.92
N GLU A 88 35.57 20.32 3.44
CA GLU A 88 36.01 20.26 2.04
C GLU A 88 36.25 18.80 1.56
N GLY A 89 36.71 17.92 2.44
CA GLY A 89 36.89 16.51 2.10
C GLY A 89 35.58 15.77 1.78
N LEU A 90 34.47 16.21 2.36
CA LEU A 90 33.13 15.69 2.02
C LEU A 90 32.60 16.37 0.75
N LYS A 91 32.73 17.68 0.60
CA LYS A 91 32.29 18.40 -0.59
C LYS A 91 32.97 17.92 -1.87
N ASN A 92 34.29 17.77 -1.82
CA ASN A 92 35.11 17.30 -2.95
C ASN A 92 35.09 15.77 -3.13
N GLY A 93 34.61 15.08 -2.14
CA GLY A 93 34.27 13.66 -2.18
C GLY A 93 32.84 13.44 -2.56
N ASN A 94 32.10 12.55 -2.47
CA ASN A 94 30.67 12.41 -2.77
C ASN A 94 29.78 12.65 -1.53
N GLY A 95 30.28 13.37 -0.53
CA GLY A 95 29.54 13.62 0.70
C GLY A 95 28.61 14.83 0.65
N PRO A 96 27.92 15.14 1.77
CA PRO A 96 27.02 16.28 1.89
C PRO A 96 27.71 17.60 1.57
N GLN A 97 27.05 18.49 0.86
CA GLN A 97 27.58 19.81 0.47
C GLN A 97 27.37 20.86 1.55
N ASP A 98 26.28 20.72 2.30
CA ASP A 98 25.86 21.59 3.38
C ASP A 98 25.34 20.77 4.56
N PHE A 99 24.79 21.41 5.59
CA PHE A 99 24.13 20.73 6.70
C PHE A 99 22.70 20.28 6.34
N TYR A 100 22.37 19.06 6.62
CA TYR A 100 21.05 18.47 6.39
C TYR A 100 20.49 17.83 7.68
N PRO A 101 19.42 18.37 8.24
CA PRO A 101 18.80 17.80 9.45
C PRO A 101 18.15 16.41 9.18
N ASP A 102 17.64 16.18 7.97
CA ASP A 102 17.14 14.86 7.52
C ASP A 102 17.96 14.36 6.31
N PRO A 103 19.12 13.71 6.55
CA PRO A 103 19.99 13.22 5.50
C PRO A 103 19.41 12.03 4.71
N GLY A 104 18.27 11.46 5.15
CA GLY A 104 17.56 10.42 4.43
C GLY A 104 16.69 10.94 3.30
N SER A 105 16.51 12.25 3.16
CA SER A 105 15.71 12.86 2.10
C SER A 105 16.15 12.40 0.70
N VAL A 106 15.20 12.07 -0.19
CA VAL A 106 15.53 11.68 -1.59
C VAL A 106 16.33 12.74 -2.32
N TRP A 107 16.22 14.01 -1.92
CA TRP A 107 16.88 15.15 -2.56
C TRP A 107 18.39 15.22 -2.32
N ILE A 108 18.87 14.49 -1.30
CA ILE A 108 20.29 14.50 -0.89
C ILE A 108 20.81 13.10 -0.58
N ALA A 109 19.96 12.09 -0.71
CA ALA A 109 20.29 10.72 -0.31
C ALA A 109 21.51 10.15 -1.06
N ASP A 110 21.75 10.59 -2.28
CA ASP A 110 22.95 10.25 -3.06
C ASP A 110 24.25 10.66 -2.36
N ARG A 111 24.23 11.78 -1.61
CA ARG A 111 25.38 12.37 -0.91
C ARG A 111 25.48 11.99 0.57
N SER A 112 24.49 11.31 1.08
CA SER A 112 24.44 10.83 2.47
C SER A 112 24.44 9.30 2.50
N CYS A 113 23.30 8.67 2.48
CA CYS A 113 23.16 7.21 2.46
C CYS A 113 23.82 6.60 1.21
N GLY A 114 23.67 7.23 0.06
CA GLY A 114 24.18 6.78 -1.23
C GLY A 114 25.70 6.76 -1.36
N GLN A 115 26.45 7.43 -0.46
CA GLN A 115 27.91 7.26 -0.43
C GLN A 115 28.33 5.79 -0.19
N CYS A 116 27.54 5.03 0.53
CA CYS A 116 27.80 3.64 0.88
C CYS A 116 26.76 2.68 0.28
N HIS A 117 25.51 3.12 0.20
CA HIS A 117 24.41 2.42 -0.44
C HIS A 117 24.25 2.92 -1.88
N ILE A 118 25.24 2.56 -2.70
CA ILE A 118 25.35 3.03 -4.09
C ILE A 118 24.07 2.61 -4.85
N ASP A 119 23.60 3.49 -5.74
CA ASP A 119 22.42 3.35 -6.60
C ASP A 119 21.06 3.37 -5.90
N TYR A 120 20.98 3.21 -4.57
CA TYR A 120 19.68 3.21 -3.87
C TYR A 120 18.92 4.54 -4.02
N ALA A 121 19.62 5.68 -3.97
CA ALA A 121 18.98 7.00 -4.15
C ALA A 121 18.32 7.09 -5.55
N TYR A 122 19.05 6.67 -6.60
CA TYR A 122 18.59 6.62 -7.98
C TYR A 122 17.36 5.71 -8.14
N ARG A 123 17.40 4.52 -7.54
CA ARG A 123 16.31 3.54 -7.57
C ARG A 123 15.05 4.05 -6.88
N VAL A 124 15.19 4.55 -5.64
CA VAL A 124 14.06 5.06 -4.85
C VAL A 124 13.40 6.27 -5.54
N GLU A 125 14.18 7.13 -6.15
CA GLU A 125 13.65 8.27 -6.91
C GLU A 125 12.70 7.85 -8.02
N ARG A 126 12.96 6.71 -8.67
CA ARG A 126 12.18 6.15 -9.78
C ARG A 126 11.12 5.15 -9.35
N SER A 127 11.19 4.66 -8.12
CA SER A 127 10.22 3.71 -7.59
C SER A 127 8.83 4.30 -7.44
N LEU A 128 7.81 3.45 -7.44
CA LEU A 128 6.42 3.87 -7.23
C LEU A 128 6.18 4.54 -5.88
N MET A 129 7.02 4.27 -4.87
CA MET A 129 6.91 4.95 -3.57
C MET A 129 7.23 6.44 -3.64
N ASN A 130 8.01 6.85 -4.64
CA ASN A 130 8.30 8.27 -4.89
C ASN A 130 7.46 8.85 -6.01
N THR A 131 7.28 8.14 -7.12
CA THR A 131 6.61 8.65 -8.31
C THR A 131 5.08 8.60 -8.23
N GLU A 132 4.52 7.58 -7.58
CA GLU A 132 3.08 7.24 -7.53
C GLU A 132 2.39 7.23 -8.92
N ALA A 133 3.12 6.96 -9.98
CA ALA A 133 2.71 7.13 -11.37
C ALA A 133 1.36 6.49 -11.70
N GLY A 134 1.19 5.19 -11.49
CA GLY A 134 -0.07 4.50 -11.82
C GLY A 134 -1.27 4.95 -10.97
N LYS A 135 -1.04 5.34 -9.71
CA LYS A 135 -2.08 5.90 -8.83
C LYS A 135 -2.55 7.26 -9.35
N ILE A 136 -1.63 8.11 -9.81
CA ILE A 136 -1.96 9.41 -10.39
C ILE A 136 -2.84 9.21 -11.62
N GLN A 137 -2.43 8.35 -12.53
CA GLN A 137 -3.16 8.04 -13.75
C GLN A 137 -4.59 7.56 -13.46
N GLY A 138 -4.73 6.53 -12.62
CA GLY A 138 -6.03 5.97 -12.26
C GLY A 138 -6.97 6.98 -11.59
N ASN A 139 -6.42 7.88 -10.78
CA ASN A 139 -7.22 8.90 -10.12
C ASN A 139 -7.68 10.01 -11.10
N LEU A 140 -6.79 10.45 -11.97
CA LEU A 140 -7.12 11.49 -12.97
C LEU A 140 -8.12 11.02 -14.05
N HIS A 141 -8.21 9.70 -14.25
CA HIS A 141 -9.24 9.14 -15.12
C HIS A 141 -10.65 9.50 -14.64
N THR A 142 -10.93 9.40 -13.34
CA THR A 142 -12.25 9.71 -12.80
C THR A 142 -12.63 11.19 -12.91
N TRP A 143 -11.65 12.06 -13.21
CA TRP A 143 -11.84 13.47 -13.52
C TRP A 143 -11.97 13.75 -15.03
N GLY A 144 -11.90 12.72 -15.89
CA GLY A 144 -11.94 12.89 -17.35
C GLY A 144 -10.66 13.52 -17.93
N ILE A 145 -9.53 13.52 -17.19
CA ILE A 145 -8.26 14.09 -17.64
C ILE A 145 -7.40 13.05 -18.35
N ALA A 146 -7.35 11.84 -17.83
CA ALA A 146 -6.51 10.77 -18.35
C ALA A 146 -7.30 9.75 -19.15
N GLU A 147 -6.80 9.40 -20.33
CA GLU A 147 -7.29 8.25 -21.09
C GLU A 147 -6.65 6.99 -20.53
N VAL A 148 -7.44 6.15 -19.89
CA VAL A 148 -6.94 5.01 -19.12
C VAL A 148 -6.64 3.79 -19.98
N GLN A 149 -7.34 3.61 -21.07
CA GLN A 149 -7.21 2.40 -21.90
C GLN A 149 -5.82 2.18 -22.48
N ASN A 150 -4.99 3.22 -22.53
CA ASN A 150 -3.65 3.14 -23.08
C ASN A 150 -2.57 2.95 -22.01
N HIS A 151 -2.92 3.02 -20.72
CA HIS A 151 -2.00 2.96 -19.57
C HIS A 151 -0.72 3.79 -19.71
N LYS A 152 -0.73 4.75 -20.62
CA LYS A 152 0.34 5.75 -20.74
C LYS A 152 0.34 6.59 -19.48
N VAL A 153 1.44 6.58 -18.78
CA VAL A 153 1.61 7.27 -17.52
C VAL A 153 2.50 8.49 -17.74
N PRO A 154 1.92 9.68 -18.05
CA PRO A 154 2.71 10.87 -18.32
C PRO A 154 3.12 11.61 -17.05
N TRP A 155 2.46 11.37 -15.89
CA TRP A 155 2.62 12.16 -14.69
C TRP A 155 3.21 11.36 -13.53
N GLY A 156 4.08 12.04 -12.81
CA GLY A 156 4.62 11.62 -11.52
C GLY A 156 4.53 12.74 -10.49
N ASN A 157 4.99 12.48 -9.29
CA ASN A 157 5.12 13.49 -8.24
C ASN A 157 6.15 14.56 -8.59
N TYR A 158 7.12 14.20 -9.41
CA TYR A 158 8.21 15.04 -9.86
C TYR A 158 8.56 14.72 -11.30
N ASP A 159 9.29 15.63 -11.94
CA ASP A 159 9.95 15.34 -13.20
C ASP A 159 11.04 14.30 -12.96
N VAL A 160 10.85 13.13 -13.54
CA VAL A 160 11.78 12.00 -13.41
C VAL A 160 12.08 11.46 -14.79
N LYS A 161 13.34 11.16 -15.05
CA LYS A 161 13.79 10.61 -16.31
C LYS A 161 14.62 9.36 -16.09
N ASP A 162 14.32 8.33 -16.86
CA ASP A 162 15.20 7.19 -17.01
C ASP A 162 16.42 7.62 -17.84
N THR A 163 17.60 7.46 -17.29
CA THR A 163 18.84 7.96 -17.92
C THR A 163 19.75 6.85 -18.42
N ASP A 164 19.46 5.59 -18.10
CA ASP A 164 20.26 4.44 -18.50
C ASP A 164 19.60 3.55 -19.56
N GLY A 165 18.39 3.89 -19.99
CA GLY A 165 17.70 3.26 -21.11
C GLY A 165 16.87 2.04 -20.72
N GLN A 166 16.20 2.08 -19.58
CA GLN A 166 15.31 1.01 -19.11
C GLN A 166 16.05 -0.30 -18.80
N VAL A 167 17.21 -0.19 -18.17
CA VAL A 167 18.04 -1.34 -17.79
C VAL A 167 17.90 -1.62 -16.29
N PRO A 168 17.48 -2.84 -15.87
CA PRO A 168 17.49 -3.21 -14.46
C PRO A 168 18.90 -3.14 -13.88
N GLN A 169 19.14 -2.21 -12.96
CA GLN A 169 20.46 -2.00 -12.36
C GLN A 169 20.84 -3.10 -11.37
N VAL A 170 19.85 -3.64 -10.67
CA VAL A 170 20.00 -4.65 -9.62
C VAL A 170 19.15 -5.89 -9.92
N GLY A 171 19.34 -6.92 -9.11
CA GLY A 171 18.69 -8.20 -9.27
C GLY A 171 19.67 -9.31 -9.69
N SER A 172 19.21 -10.53 -9.63
CA SER A 172 19.93 -11.69 -10.16
C SER A 172 20.09 -11.62 -11.68
N ALA A 173 20.89 -12.50 -12.25
CA ALA A 173 21.01 -12.59 -13.71
C ALA A 173 19.66 -12.96 -14.35
N GLU A 174 18.95 -13.89 -13.75
CA GLU A 174 17.63 -14.34 -14.19
C GLU A 174 16.59 -13.20 -14.09
N TYR A 175 16.60 -12.43 -13.01
CA TYR A 175 15.74 -11.27 -12.85
C TYR A 175 15.97 -10.24 -13.96
N LYS A 176 17.24 -9.93 -14.25
CA LYS A 176 17.60 -8.95 -15.30
C LYS A 176 17.17 -9.42 -16.70
N GLU A 177 17.34 -10.70 -16.99
CA GLU A 177 16.87 -11.28 -18.24
C GLU A 177 15.34 -11.22 -18.34
N TYR A 178 14.64 -11.62 -17.28
CA TYR A 178 13.19 -11.59 -17.19
C TYR A 178 12.63 -10.18 -17.36
N MET A 179 13.16 -9.20 -16.61
CA MET A 179 12.74 -7.81 -16.70
C MET A 179 13.04 -7.17 -18.07
N THR A 180 14.15 -7.53 -18.69
CA THR A 180 14.46 -7.08 -20.06
C THR A 180 13.40 -7.56 -21.05
N ALA A 181 12.98 -8.82 -20.93
CA ALA A 181 11.90 -9.37 -21.76
C ALA A 181 10.55 -8.73 -21.42
N MET A 182 10.25 -8.49 -20.14
CA MET A 182 9.04 -7.83 -19.68
C MET A 182 8.92 -6.39 -20.20
N ILE A 183 9.98 -5.62 -20.10
CA ILE A 183 10.04 -4.25 -20.62
C ILE A 183 9.84 -4.25 -22.16
N ALA A 184 10.46 -5.18 -22.87
CA ALA A 184 10.28 -5.28 -24.32
C ALA A 184 8.85 -5.67 -24.72
N ALA A 185 8.18 -6.52 -23.94
CA ALA A 185 6.81 -6.96 -24.23
C ALA A 185 5.73 -5.96 -23.75
N HIS A 186 5.99 -5.24 -22.67
CA HIS A 186 5.02 -4.39 -21.95
C HIS A 186 5.57 -2.99 -21.69
N GLY A 187 6.26 -2.39 -22.66
CA GLY A 187 6.93 -1.10 -22.50
C GLY A 187 6.02 0.07 -22.09
N ASP A 188 4.73 -0.05 -22.28
CA ASP A 188 3.74 0.92 -21.80
C ASP A 188 3.62 0.95 -20.25
N GLN A 189 4.06 -0.11 -19.58
CA GLN A 189 4.13 -0.19 -18.11
C GLN A 189 5.44 0.38 -17.55
N PHE A 190 6.37 0.76 -18.40
CA PHE A 190 7.70 1.28 -18.05
C PHE A 190 7.94 2.61 -18.75
N PRO A 191 7.38 3.72 -18.25
CA PRO A 191 7.62 5.03 -18.87
C PRO A 191 9.11 5.42 -18.76
N THR A 192 9.63 6.09 -19.80
CA THR A 192 11.01 6.59 -19.81
C THR A 192 11.15 7.94 -19.14
N GLU A 193 10.05 8.65 -18.97
CA GLU A 193 10.00 9.93 -18.27
C GLU A 193 8.63 10.18 -17.68
N LEU A 194 8.60 10.94 -16.59
CA LEU A 194 7.38 11.46 -15.96
C LEU A 194 7.50 12.96 -15.80
N THR A 195 6.40 13.65 -16.03
CA THR A 195 6.27 15.09 -15.75
C THR A 195 5.53 15.29 -14.43
N GLN A 196 5.91 16.27 -13.65
CA GLN A 196 5.20 16.60 -12.42
C GLN A 196 3.73 16.92 -12.69
N VAL A 197 2.84 16.39 -11.84
CA VAL A 197 1.41 16.72 -11.85
C VAL A 197 1.23 18.25 -11.92
N PRO A 198 0.51 18.79 -12.94
CA PRO A 198 0.32 20.23 -13.12
C PRO A 198 -0.34 20.92 -11.93
N GLN A 199 -0.10 22.22 -11.81
CA GLN A 199 -0.79 23.10 -10.87
C GLN A 199 -1.55 24.18 -11.65
N PRO A 200 -2.79 23.91 -12.09
CA PRO A 200 -3.57 24.85 -12.87
C PRO A 200 -3.93 26.09 -12.05
N SER A 201 -3.99 27.22 -12.70
CA SER A 201 -4.54 28.44 -12.13
C SER A 201 -6.05 28.36 -11.93
N VAL A 202 -6.60 29.23 -11.09
CA VAL A 202 -8.06 29.28 -10.87
C VAL A 202 -8.80 29.64 -12.16
N GLU A 203 -8.21 30.47 -13.02
CA GLU A 203 -8.81 30.85 -14.30
C GLU A 203 -8.88 29.66 -15.28
N GLU A 204 -7.82 28.84 -15.37
CA GLU A 204 -7.85 27.63 -16.19
C GLU A 204 -8.93 26.65 -15.70
N ILE A 205 -9.09 26.50 -14.37
CA ILE A 205 -10.13 25.64 -13.78
C ILE A 205 -11.54 26.18 -14.02
N GLU A 206 -11.73 27.50 -14.01
CA GLU A 206 -13.05 28.11 -14.34
C GLU A 206 -13.40 27.89 -15.81
N ASN A 207 -12.40 27.81 -16.70
CA ASN A 207 -12.59 27.50 -18.12
C ASN A 207 -12.73 25.98 -18.38
N ASP A 208 -12.05 25.15 -17.61
CA ASP A 208 -12.12 23.70 -17.71
C ASP A 208 -12.12 23.06 -16.30
N PRO A 209 -13.30 22.90 -15.68
CA PRO A 209 -13.43 22.46 -14.28
C PRO A 209 -12.85 21.07 -13.97
N LYS A 210 -12.65 20.20 -14.97
CA LYS A 210 -12.02 18.90 -14.74
C LYS A 210 -10.58 19.05 -14.23
N LEU A 211 -9.88 20.14 -14.57
CA LEU A 211 -8.54 20.43 -14.09
C LEU A 211 -8.45 20.56 -12.56
N ALA A 212 -9.59 20.70 -11.86
CA ALA A 212 -9.65 20.60 -10.40
C ALA A 212 -9.17 19.21 -9.89
N GLY A 213 -9.15 18.19 -10.75
CA GLY A 213 -8.53 16.90 -10.47
C GLY A 213 -7.05 16.99 -10.12
N PHE A 214 -6.31 17.91 -10.75
CA PHE A 214 -4.92 18.16 -10.38
C PHE A 214 -4.80 18.78 -8.99
N THR A 215 -5.66 19.72 -8.64
CA THR A 215 -5.71 20.30 -7.28
C THR A 215 -6.03 19.21 -6.24
N TYR A 216 -7.03 18.35 -6.53
CA TYR A 216 -7.35 17.22 -5.67
C TYR A 216 -6.14 16.29 -5.50
N GLN A 217 -5.46 15.95 -6.59
CA GLN A 217 -4.27 15.10 -6.60
C GLN A 217 -3.19 15.70 -5.68
N ARG A 218 -2.81 16.97 -5.91
CA ARG A 218 -1.75 17.66 -5.19
C ARG A 218 -2.06 17.87 -3.70
N GLN A 219 -3.31 18.21 -3.35
CA GLN A 219 -3.68 18.51 -1.96
C GLN A 219 -4.07 17.27 -1.13
N GLN A 220 -4.55 16.17 -1.75
CA GLN A 220 -5.08 15.03 -1.01
C GLN A 220 -4.33 13.73 -1.23
N CYS A 221 -3.95 13.42 -2.47
CA CYS A 221 -3.37 12.12 -2.77
C CYS A 221 -1.86 12.09 -2.51
N GLN A 222 -1.15 13.18 -2.84
CA GLN A 222 0.32 13.21 -2.85
C GLN A 222 0.98 13.39 -1.47
N ARG A 223 0.23 13.31 -0.41
CA ARG A 223 0.74 13.43 0.97
C ARG A 223 1.47 12.20 1.50
N CYS A 224 1.53 11.11 0.73
CA CYS A 224 2.05 9.82 1.20
C CYS A 224 3.37 9.40 0.55
N HIS A 225 3.79 10.02 -0.58
CA HIS A 225 5.04 9.62 -1.24
C HIS A 225 6.27 9.94 -0.38
N VAL A 226 7.37 9.21 -0.61
CA VAL A 226 8.57 9.32 0.22
C VAL A 226 9.37 10.60 0.00
N GLY A 227 9.11 11.34 -1.09
CA GLY A 227 9.81 12.60 -1.41
C GLY A 227 9.47 13.78 -0.51
N ILE A 228 8.55 13.62 0.46
CA ILE A 228 8.15 14.67 1.42
C ILE A 228 8.15 14.15 2.85
N LYS A 229 8.29 15.08 3.79
CA LYS A 229 8.04 14.82 5.22
C LYS A 229 6.56 14.51 5.45
N GLY A 230 6.28 13.62 6.41
CA GLY A 230 4.91 13.30 6.80
C GLY A 230 4.13 14.51 7.31
N ARG A 231 2.81 14.41 7.31
CA ARG A 231 1.97 15.44 7.91
C ARG A 231 2.21 15.51 9.42
N GLU A 232 2.16 16.70 9.99
CA GLU A 232 2.28 16.90 11.44
C GLU A 232 0.97 16.57 12.14
N LYS A 233 0.59 15.30 12.06
CA LYS A 233 -0.64 14.75 12.66
C LYS A 233 -0.40 13.34 13.15
N ARG A 234 -1.13 12.96 14.17
CA ARG A 234 -1.09 11.64 14.76
C ARG A 234 -1.13 10.53 13.71
N GLY A 235 -0.15 9.64 13.74
CA GLY A 235 0.01 8.52 12.81
C GLY A 235 0.57 8.86 11.44
N ASP A 236 0.92 10.14 11.18
CA ASP A 236 1.48 10.59 9.91
C ASP A 236 2.92 11.16 10.07
N TYR A 237 3.44 11.23 11.30
CA TYR A 237 4.81 11.70 11.52
C TYR A 237 5.82 10.74 10.92
N ARG A 238 6.67 11.21 10.03
CA ARG A 238 7.76 10.47 9.40
C ARG A 238 8.78 11.42 8.77
N GLY A 239 9.99 10.93 8.54
CA GLY A 239 11.01 11.62 7.74
C GLY A 239 10.72 11.57 6.23
N MET A 240 11.71 11.94 5.43
CA MET A 240 11.68 11.91 3.97
C MET A 240 12.61 10.83 3.42
N GLY A 241 12.32 10.31 2.23
CA GLY A 241 13.17 9.35 1.54
C GLY A 241 13.48 8.13 2.40
N CYS A 242 14.75 7.82 2.58
CA CYS A 242 15.21 6.68 3.36
C CYS A 242 14.73 6.73 4.81
N SER A 243 14.70 7.92 5.42
CA SER A 243 14.24 8.09 6.81
C SER A 243 12.75 7.90 7.00
N SER A 244 11.94 7.91 5.92
CA SER A 244 10.51 7.55 6.00
C SER A 244 10.29 6.12 6.53
N CYS A 245 11.21 5.21 6.20
CA CYS A 245 11.14 3.80 6.57
C CYS A 245 12.22 3.40 7.56
N HIS A 246 13.43 3.95 7.45
CA HIS A 246 14.59 3.51 8.20
C HIS A 246 14.81 4.22 9.53
N ILE A 247 14.15 5.34 9.79
CA ILE A 247 14.17 6.05 11.08
C ILE A 247 12.81 5.93 11.74
N PRO A 248 12.73 5.48 13.03
CA PRO A 248 11.45 5.29 13.68
C PRO A 248 10.81 6.62 14.10
N TYR A 249 9.50 6.71 13.84
CA TYR A 249 8.64 7.79 14.33
C TYR A 249 7.50 7.19 15.15
N GLY A 250 7.23 7.81 16.31
CA GLY A 250 6.05 7.46 17.09
C GLY A 250 4.78 8.07 16.47
N ASN A 251 3.62 7.49 16.79
CA ASN A 251 2.33 8.01 16.30
C ASN A 251 2.08 9.48 16.70
N GLU A 252 2.63 9.91 17.82
CA GLU A 252 2.49 11.27 18.34
C GLU A 252 3.64 12.20 17.93
N GLY A 253 4.69 11.68 17.31
CA GLY A 253 5.81 12.45 16.78
C GLY A 253 6.74 13.05 17.82
N TYR A 254 6.81 12.49 19.03
CA TYR A 254 7.70 12.94 20.08
C TYR A 254 9.03 12.20 20.07
N TYR A 255 10.10 12.91 20.42
CA TYR A 255 11.42 12.34 20.61
C TYR A 255 11.54 11.70 22.01
N GLU A 256 11.96 10.45 22.06
CA GLU A 256 12.16 9.68 23.28
C GLU A 256 13.64 9.32 23.53
N GLY A 257 14.52 9.80 22.66
CA GLY A 257 15.97 9.62 22.79
C GLY A 257 16.60 10.48 23.91
N LYS A 258 17.93 10.52 23.92
CA LYS A 258 18.69 11.15 25.02
C LYS A 258 19.32 12.48 24.66
N ASP A 259 19.22 12.95 23.43
CA ASP A 259 19.77 14.23 23.01
C ASP A 259 19.07 15.39 23.75
N PRO A 260 19.80 16.22 24.52
CA PRO A 260 19.20 17.31 25.26
C PRO A 260 18.76 18.49 24.39
N THR A 261 19.26 18.57 23.15
CA THR A 261 18.92 19.65 22.23
C THR A 261 17.63 19.39 21.45
N ILE A 262 17.14 18.16 21.43
CA ILE A 262 15.88 17.79 20.79
C ILE A 262 14.77 17.85 21.82
N SER A 263 13.79 18.72 21.59
CA SER A 263 12.65 18.88 22.49
C SER A 263 11.84 17.58 22.60
N LYS A 264 11.49 17.24 23.85
CA LYS A 264 10.61 16.09 24.14
C LYS A 264 9.13 16.48 24.19
N ASP A 265 8.83 17.76 24.21
CA ASP A 265 7.49 18.31 24.31
C ASP A 265 6.98 18.87 22.96
N GLN A 266 7.81 18.88 21.94
CA GLN A 266 7.43 19.30 20.58
C GLN A 266 7.27 18.09 19.68
N GLN A 267 6.22 18.15 18.87
CA GLN A 267 5.94 17.13 17.87
C GLN A 267 6.75 17.37 16.58
N GLY A 268 6.85 16.33 15.75
CA GLY A 268 7.54 16.40 14.46
C GLY A 268 8.94 15.77 14.49
N HIS A 269 9.33 15.21 15.61
CA HIS A 269 10.61 14.54 15.78
C HIS A 269 10.53 13.02 15.60
N MET A 270 11.68 12.42 15.23
CA MET A 270 11.85 10.97 15.25
C MET A 270 11.72 10.45 16.70
N LEU A 271 11.37 9.17 16.83
CA LEU A 271 11.26 8.51 18.13
C LEU A 271 12.63 8.41 18.82
N THR A 272 13.61 7.91 18.09
CA THR A 272 15.03 7.82 18.50
C THR A 272 15.91 7.95 17.27
N HIS A 273 17.17 8.34 17.47
CA HIS A 273 18.16 8.41 16.42
C HIS A 273 18.78 7.04 16.12
N LYS A 274 17.93 6.02 15.86
CA LYS A 274 18.39 4.67 15.51
C LYS A 274 17.72 4.17 14.26
N ILE A 275 18.49 3.47 13.44
CA ILE A 275 17.95 2.86 12.21
C ILE A 275 17.16 1.59 12.52
N GLN A 276 15.99 1.46 11.92
CA GLN A 276 15.16 0.26 11.93
C GLN A 276 15.18 -0.38 10.54
N ALA A 277 15.88 -1.47 10.35
CA ALA A 277 15.98 -2.10 9.03
C ALA A 277 16.07 -3.62 9.09
N THR A 278 16.79 -4.16 10.10
CA THR A 278 17.10 -5.59 10.18
C THR A 278 16.89 -6.10 11.61
N ARG A 279 16.87 -7.42 11.77
CA ARG A 279 16.82 -8.04 13.11
C ARG A 279 17.98 -7.65 14.04
N LYS A 280 19.11 -7.17 13.49
CA LYS A 280 20.24 -6.67 14.30
C LYS A 280 20.04 -5.24 14.78
N SER A 281 19.07 -4.53 14.22
CA SER A 281 18.76 -3.15 14.57
C SER A 281 17.59 -3.13 15.54
N LYS A 282 17.89 -3.22 16.82
CA LYS A 282 16.87 -3.28 17.86
C LYS A 282 16.62 -1.92 18.48
N ILE A 283 15.36 -1.54 18.53
CA ILE A 283 14.87 -0.28 19.09
C ILE A 283 13.94 -0.59 20.24
N LYS A 284 14.29 -0.12 21.43
CA LYS A 284 13.45 -0.27 22.61
C LYS A 284 12.53 0.94 22.76
N HIS A 285 11.24 0.67 22.90
CA HIS A 285 10.22 1.67 23.23
C HIS A 285 9.35 1.13 24.37
N GLY A 286 9.36 1.80 25.51
CA GLY A 286 8.78 1.26 26.73
C GLY A 286 9.42 -0.08 27.10
N ASP A 287 8.58 -1.09 27.31
CA ASP A 287 9.02 -2.46 27.61
C ASP A 287 9.15 -3.35 26.35
N VAL A 288 8.87 -2.81 25.17
CA VAL A 288 8.91 -3.55 23.91
C VAL A 288 10.18 -3.26 23.14
N GLU A 289 10.87 -4.29 22.70
CA GLU A 289 12.00 -4.23 21.78
C GLU A 289 11.52 -4.59 20.37
N TYR A 290 11.75 -3.69 19.42
CA TYR A 290 11.40 -3.86 18.02
C TYR A 290 12.62 -4.25 17.20
N SER A 291 12.43 -5.17 16.27
CA SER A 291 13.40 -5.61 15.31
C SER A 291 12.79 -5.51 13.90
N GLY A 292 13.58 -5.15 12.91
CA GLY A 292 13.06 -4.87 11.56
C GLY A 292 12.33 -3.53 11.46
N ILE A 293 11.58 -3.33 10.39
CA ILE A 293 10.70 -2.17 10.18
C ILE A 293 9.28 -2.58 10.59
N PRO A 294 8.70 -1.98 11.63
CA PRO A 294 7.35 -2.32 12.07
C PRO A 294 6.30 -2.06 10.99
N VAL A 295 5.22 -2.86 10.97
CA VAL A 295 4.10 -2.72 10.04
C VAL A 295 3.48 -1.32 10.10
N GLU A 296 3.46 -0.70 11.29
CA GLU A 296 2.96 0.65 11.51
C GLU A 296 3.72 1.72 10.70
N THR A 297 5.01 1.51 10.45
CA THR A 297 5.80 2.40 9.59
C THR A 297 5.26 2.38 8.16
N CYS A 298 4.99 1.20 7.62
CA CYS A 298 4.38 1.05 6.29
C CYS A 298 2.97 1.66 6.25
N ASN A 299 2.20 1.47 7.32
CA ASN A 299 0.83 1.97 7.45
C ASN A 299 0.75 3.50 7.50
N SER A 300 1.82 4.22 7.77
CA SER A 300 1.83 5.68 7.67
C SER A 300 1.44 6.17 6.26
N CYS A 301 1.70 5.36 5.22
CA CYS A 301 1.32 5.60 3.83
C CYS A 301 0.27 4.60 3.31
N HIS A 302 0.42 3.29 3.60
CA HIS A 302 -0.42 2.22 3.06
C HIS A 302 -1.78 2.06 3.80
N ASN A 303 -2.32 3.15 4.35
CA ASN A 303 -3.63 3.22 5.01
C ASN A 303 -4.76 3.71 4.10
N ARG A 304 -4.47 4.06 2.85
CA ARG A 304 -5.43 4.56 1.84
C ARG A 304 -5.35 3.75 0.54
N GLY A 305 -6.12 4.13 -0.44
CA GLY A 305 -6.21 3.42 -1.71
C GLY A 305 -6.71 1.99 -1.50
N LYS A 306 -5.91 1.01 -1.88
CA LYS A 306 -6.21 -0.41 -1.65
C LYS A 306 -6.13 -0.83 -0.17
N ARG A 307 -5.69 0.03 0.72
CA ARG A 307 -5.61 -0.17 2.19
C ARG A 307 -4.82 -1.39 2.63
N ILE A 308 -3.87 -1.82 1.83
CA ILE A 308 -3.12 -3.06 2.01
C ILE A 308 -2.48 -3.15 3.41
N GLY A 309 -1.85 -2.06 3.88
CA GLY A 309 -1.18 -2.07 5.18
C GLY A 309 -2.14 -2.21 6.36
N VAL A 310 -3.24 -1.45 6.37
CA VAL A 310 -4.20 -1.52 7.48
C VAL A 310 -5.03 -2.80 7.45
N THR A 311 -5.31 -3.37 6.27
CA THR A 311 -6.00 -4.67 6.17
C THR A 311 -5.13 -5.81 6.68
N TYR A 312 -3.83 -5.74 6.47
CA TYR A 312 -2.87 -6.68 7.04
C TYR A 312 -2.96 -6.75 8.57
N GLN A 313 -3.15 -5.59 9.22
CA GLN A 313 -3.42 -5.48 10.66
C GLN A 313 -4.91 -5.69 11.03
N GLY A 314 -5.76 -6.08 10.10
CA GLY A 314 -7.18 -6.31 10.34
C GLY A 314 -8.03 -5.05 10.50
N LEU A 315 -7.51 -3.90 10.08
CA LEU A 315 -8.15 -2.62 10.29
C LEU A 315 -8.88 -2.15 9.02
N MET A 316 -10.10 -1.70 9.21
CA MET A 316 -10.89 -1.03 8.18
C MET A 316 -11.24 0.39 8.59
N GLU A 317 -11.05 1.35 7.70
CA GLU A 317 -11.45 2.73 7.94
C GLU A 317 -12.96 2.84 8.12
N PHE A 318 -13.36 3.52 9.17
CA PHE A 318 -14.76 3.78 9.47
C PHE A 318 -15.15 5.18 8.98
N PRO A 319 -16.12 5.31 8.07
CA PRO A 319 -16.47 6.59 7.46
C PRO A 319 -17.27 7.50 8.39
N TYR A 320 -17.94 6.95 9.41
CA TYR A 320 -18.88 7.69 10.26
C TYR A 320 -18.66 7.46 11.75
N GLY A 321 -18.87 8.51 12.51
CA GLY A 321 -18.91 8.43 13.97
C GLY A 321 -17.61 7.94 14.61
N SER A 322 -17.72 7.32 15.77
CA SER A 322 -16.61 6.73 16.49
C SER A 322 -16.67 5.22 16.40
N PRO A 323 -15.72 4.56 15.74
CA PRO A 323 -15.65 3.12 15.79
C PRO A 323 -15.32 2.66 17.21
N TYR A 324 -15.53 1.38 17.44
CA TYR A 324 -15.27 0.76 18.72
C TYR A 324 -14.19 -0.31 18.55
N ASN A 325 -13.37 -0.47 19.57
CA ASN A 325 -12.46 -1.60 19.66
C ASN A 325 -13.21 -2.89 20.02
N ALA A 326 -12.52 -4.02 20.05
CA ALA A 326 -13.09 -5.33 20.36
C ALA A 326 -13.81 -5.39 21.73
N GLN A 327 -13.46 -4.50 22.66
CA GLN A 327 -14.06 -4.39 23.98
C GLN A 327 -15.21 -3.38 24.05
N GLY A 328 -15.61 -2.80 22.91
CA GLY A 328 -16.70 -1.83 22.85
C GLY A 328 -16.34 -0.42 23.30
N GLY A 329 -15.07 -0.13 23.59
CA GLY A 329 -14.57 1.21 23.88
C GLY A 329 -14.35 2.02 22.62
N LYS A 330 -14.40 3.35 22.73
CA LYS A 330 -14.06 4.23 21.60
C LYS A 330 -12.63 4.05 21.15
N GLN A 331 -12.42 3.87 19.86
CA GLN A 331 -11.11 3.79 19.27
C GLN A 331 -10.54 5.19 19.00
N PRO A 332 -9.30 5.47 19.39
CA PRO A 332 -8.68 6.76 19.07
C PRO A 332 -8.50 6.96 17.57
N LYS A 333 -8.52 8.21 17.14
CA LYS A 333 -8.23 8.58 15.75
C LYS A 333 -6.76 8.33 15.44
N LEU A 334 -6.50 7.69 14.30
CA LEU A 334 -5.19 7.51 13.72
C LEU A 334 -5.22 8.07 12.30
N HIS A 335 -4.16 8.73 11.85
CA HIS A 335 -4.12 9.38 10.52
C HIS A 335 -5.32 10.31 10.25
N THR A 336 -5.86 10.95 11.30
CA THR A 336 -7.12 11.71 11.25
C THR A 336 -8.36 10.87 10.94
N LYS A 337 -8.25 9.57 10.92
CA LYS A 337 -9.30 8.59 10.65
C LYS A 337 -9.61 7.75 11.87
N GLN A 338 -10.69 7.03 11.78
CA GLN A 338 -11.10 6.03 12.77
C GLN A 338 -11.14 4.69 12.08
N TYR A 339 -10.76 3.64 12.80
CA TYR A 339 -10.68 2.29 12.27
C TYR A 339 -11.48 1.32 13.14
N LEU A 340 -12.07 0.33 12.48
CA LEU A 340 -12.62 -0.87 13.10
C LEU A 340 -11.62 -2.00 12.93
N PHE A 341 -11.47 -2.83 13.95
CA PHE A 341 -10.79 -4.10 13.81
C PHE A 341 -11.80 -5.13 13.29
N ILE A 342 -11.47 -5.78 12.18
CA ILE A 342 -12.28 -6.85 11.57
C ILE A 342 -11.61 -8.20 11.86
N SER A 343 -10.52 -8.47 11.18
CA SER A 343 -9.71 -9.69 11.32
C SER A 343 -8.40 -9.46 10.61
N ASP A 344 -7.28 -9.59 11.29
CA ASP A 344 -5.97 -9.42 10.69
C ASP A 344 -5.56 -10.61 9.81
N ASP A 345 -4.61 -10.37 8.93
CA ASP A 345 -4.06 -11.39 8.05
C ASP A 345 -3.39 -12.52 8.84
N LEU A 346 -3.49 -13.74 8.34
CA LEU A 346 -2.87 -14.91 8.95
C LEU A 346 -1.37 -14.71 9.20
N HIS A 347 -0.66 -14.13 8.24
CA HIS A 347 0.78 -13.91 8.36
C HIS A 347 1.13 -12.86 9.43
N HIS A 348 0.22 -11.92 9.70
CA HIS A 348 0.33 -11.01 10.83
C HIS A 348 0.04 -11.70 12.18
N GLN A 349 -0.87 -12.68 12.18
CA GLN A 349 -1.28 -13.43 13.38
C GLN A 349 -0.28 -14.50 13.79
N ILE A 350 0.52 -15.04 12.87
CA ILE A 350 1.42 -16.16 13.15
C ILE A 350 2.29 -15.85 14.38
N ASP A 351 2.23 -16.73 15.36
CA ASP A 351 2.97 -16.63 16.62
C ASP A 351 2.70 -15.37 17.46
N SER A 352 1.56 -14.72 17.27
CA SER A 352 1.10 -13.61 18.12
C SER A 352 0.63 -14.13 19.47
N ARG A 353 1.58 -14.54 20.34
CA ARG A 353 1.34 -14.98 21.71
C ARG A 353 1.48 -13.81 22.67
N PRO A 354 0.88 -13.89 23.90
CA PRO A 354 1.05 -12.83 24.90
C PRO A 354 2.51 -12.51 25.23
N GLU A 355 3.39 -13.53 25.21
CA GLU A 355 4.83 -13.41 25.42
C GLU A 355 5.57 -12.87 24.18
N ASN A 356 4.96 -12.91 23.00
CA ASN A 356 5.51 -12.40 21.75
C ASN A 356 4.42 -11.68 20.92
N PRO A 357 3.92 -10.54 21.39
CA PRO A 357 2.78 -9.84 20.77
C PRO A 357 3.08 -9.30 19.36
N LYS A 358 4.33 -9.37 18.89
CA LYS A 358 4.80 -8.96 17.58
C LYS A 358 5.43 -10.12 16.79
N GLY A 359 4.97 -11.33 17.04
CA GLY A 359 5.53 -12.56 16.49
C GLY A 359 5.26 -12.78 15.01
N GLY A 360 4.28 -12.14 14.41
CA GLY A 360 3.91 -12.29 13.01
C GLY A 360 4.97 -11.78 12.02
N LEU A 361 4.71 -12.00 10.73
CA LEU A 361 5.59 -11.53 9.66
C LEU A 361 5.44 -10.02 9.47
N LEU A 362 6.53 -9.40 9.07
CA LEU A 362 6.58 -7.99 8.65
C LEU A 362 6.43 -7.88 7.15
N CYS A 363 6.11 -6.71 6.64
CA CYS A 363 6.00 -6.48 5.19
C CYS A 363 7.28 -6.88 4.45
N GLN A 364 8.44 -6.54 5.01
CA GLN A 364 9.77 -6.86 4.48
C GLN A 364 10.17 -8.35 4.53
N ASP A 365 9.37 -9.19 5.18
CA ASP A 365 9.64 -10.64 5.17
C ASP A 365 9.17 -11.29 3.86
N CYS A 366 8.21 -10.65 3.18
CA CYS A 366 7.69 -11.06 1.88
C CYS A 366 8.20 -10.14 0.75
N HIS A 367 8.10 -8.83 0.92
CA HIS A 367 8.52 -7.86 -0.09
C HIS A 367 10.03 -7.73 -0.13
N THR A 368 10.59 -7.93 -1.33
CA THR A 368 12.04 -7.87 -1.55
C THR A 368 12.57 -6.43 -1.50
N THR A 369 13.89 -6.30 -1.49
CA THR A 369 14.53 -4.98 -1.61
C THR A 369 14.22 -4.31 -2.96
N VAL A 370 13.99 -5.10 -4.02
CA VAL A 370 13.60 -4.59 -5.33
C VAL A 370 12.17 -4.07 -5.30
N ASP A 371 11.24 -4.80 -4.70
CA ASP A 371 9.86 -4.34 -4.48
C ASP A 371 9.83 -2.97 -3.77
N MET A 372 10.69 -2.81 -2.77
CA MET A 372 10.70 -1.62 -1.90
C MET A 372 11.42 -0.43 -2.51
N HIS A 373 12.55 -0.65 -3.20
CA HIS A 373 13.40 0.43 -3.68
C HIS A 373 13.38 0.59 -5.21
N GLY A 374 12.75 -0.35 -5.92
CA GLY A 374 12.82 -0.42 -7.38
C GLY A 374 14.14 -1.00 -7.88
N ASP A 375 14.27 -1.15 -9.18
CA ASP A 375 15.46 -1.68 -9.87
C ASP A 375 16.23 -0.64 -10.70
N GLY A 376 15.77 0.61 -10.68
CA GLY A 376 16.33 1.72 -11.48
C GLY A 376 15.38 2.19 -12.58
N ASN A 377 14.47 1.35 -13.04
CA ASN A 377 13.44 1.72 -14.01
C ASN A 377 12.34 2.58 -13.38
N ILE A 378 11.64 3.35 -14.19
CA ILE A 378 10.40 4.01 -13.82
C ILE A 378 9.26 3.00 -14.03
N PHE A 379 8.46 2.76 -13.00
CA PHE A 379 7.34 1.83 -13.05
C PHE A 379 6.02 2.56 -13.21
N GLY A 380 5.18 2.10 -14.13
CA GLY A 380 3.85 2.65 -14.36
C GLY A 380 2.77 2.07 -13.45
N THR A 381 2.95 0.86 -12.94
CA THR A 381 1.97 0.17 -12.08
C THR A 381 2.67 -0.68 -11.01
N THR A 382 1.91 -1.07 -9.98
CA THR A 382 2.40 -2.01 -8.96
C THR A 382 2.74 -3.37 -9.56
N LEU A 383 2.03 -3.82 -10.59
CA LEU A 383 2.32 -5.06 -11.30
C LEU A 383 3.70 -5.07 -11.97
N ALA A 384 4.17 -3.90 -12.37
CA ALA A 384 5.50 -3.79 -12.98
C ALA A 384 6.63 -3.85 -11.94
N GLN A 385 6.41 -3.34 -10.72
CA GLN A 385 7.44 -3.26 -9.68
C GLN A 385 7.43 -4.44 -8.71
N VAL A 386 6.26 -4.86 -8.21
CA VAL A 386 6.13 -5.89 -7.17
C VAL A 386 6.24 -7.27 -7.79
N GLU A 387 7.09 -8.12 -7.22
CA GLU A 387 7.45 -9.44 -7.76
C GLU A 387 6.99 -10.62 -6.87
N ILE A 388 6.49 -10.37 -5.66
CA ILE A 388 6.12 -11.42 -4.71
C ILE A 388 4.78 -12.06 -5.05
N GLU A 389 4.74 -13.40 -5.05
CA GLU A 389 3.54 -14.21 -5.18
C GLU A 389 3.42 -15.24 -4.03
N CYS A 390 2.18 -15.64 -3.72
CA CYS A 390 1.94 -16.63 -2.67
C CYS A 390 2.68 -17.95 -2.95
N GLN A 391 2.72 -18.34 -4.22
CA GLN A 391 3.32 -19.56 -4.70
C GLN A 391 4.85 -19.57 -4.59
N ASP A 392 5.48 -18.41 -4.45
CA ASP A 392 6.93 -18.30 -4.28
C ASP A 392 7.41 -19.00 -3.01
N CYS A 393 6.55 -19.05 -1.99
CA CYS A 393 6.83 -19.75 -0.74
C CYS A 393 6.05 -21.06 -0.61
N HIS A 394 4.78 -21.09 -1.02
CA HIS A 394 3.89 -22.25 -0.79
C HIS A 394 3.85 -23.26 -1.94
N GLY A 395 4.30 -22.88 -3.12
CA GLY A 395 4.17 -23.70 -4.33
C GLY A 395 2.71 -23.88 -4.75
N THR A 396 2.46 -24.98 -5.44
CA THR A 396 1.13 -25.46 -5.82
C THR A 396 0.93 -26.88 -5.33
N THR A 397 -0.23 -27.47 -5.55
CA THR A 397 -0.46 -28.90 -5.23
C THR A 397 0.36 -29.84 -6.12
N GLU A 398 0.87 -29.37 -7.25
CA GLU A 398 1.62 -30.19 -8.22
C GLU A 398 3.14 -29.90 -8.17
N GLN A 399 3.53 -28.71 -7.78
CA GLN A 399 4.91 -28.24 -7.85
C GLN A 399 5.33 -27.57 -6.54
N PHE A 400 6.53 -27.87 -6.09
CA PHE A 400 7.18 -27.11 -5.03
C PHE A 400 7.59 -25.72 -5.56
N PRO A 401 7.85 -24.73 -4.69
CA PRO A 401 8.22 -23.37 -5.12
C PRO A 401 9.39 -23.34 -6.12
N TRP A 402 10.40 -24.18 -5.91
CA TRP A 402 11.58 -24.25 -6.76
C TRP A 402 11.38 -25.03 -8.07
N GLU A 403 10.25 -25.71 -8.23
CA GLU A 403 9.86 -26.42 -9.46
C GLU A 403 9.00 -25.53 -10.38
N LEU A 404 8.51 -24.40 -9.87
CA LEU A 404 7.72 -23.46 -10.64
C LEU A 404 8.56 -22.76 -11.70
N PRO A 405 8.01 -22.40 -12.84
CA PRO A 405 8.71 -21.57 -13.80
C PRO A 405 8.83 -20.12 -13.31
N LEU A 406 9.77 -19.37 -13.86
CA LEU A 406 9.79 -17.92 -13.75
C LEU A 406 8.48 -17.36 -14.33
N GLY A 407 7.97 -16.29 -13.73
CA GLY A 407 6.73 -15.64 -14.12
C GLY A 407 5.46 -16.37 -13.70
N TYR A 408 5.54 -17.47 -12.98
CA TYR A 408 4.33 -18.18 -12.53
C TYR A 408 3.52 -17.27 -11.60
N SER A 409 2.24 -17.12 -11.93
CA SER A 409 1.27 -16.25 -11.24
C SER A 409 1.44 -14.75 -11.47
N GLU A 410 2.31 -14.33 -12.38
CA GLU A 410 2.44 -12.94 -12.77
C GLU A 410 1.54 -12.58 -13.96
N GLU A 411 0.88 -11.44 -13.88
CA GLU A 411 -0.12 -11.00 -14.84
C GLU A 411 0.45 -10.64 -16.22
N PHE A 412 1.73 -10.32 -16.31
CA PHE A 412 2.42 -10.00 -17.56
C PHE A 412 3.29 -11.13 -18.12
N ALA A 413 3.32 -12.29 -17.45
CA ALA A 413 4.25 -13.35 -17.76
C ALA A 413 3.90 -14.22 -18.98
N LYS A 414 2.70 -14.11 -19.52
CA LYS A 414 2.15 -15.05 -20.50
C LYS A 414 3.05 -15.30 -21.71
N ASP A 415 3.76 -14.29 -22.19
CA ASP A 415 4.61 -14.36 -23.37
C ASP A 415 6.11 -14.26 -23.02
N LEU A 416 6.45 -14.42 -21.74
CA LEU A 416 7.81 -14.33 -21.22
C LEU A 416 8.46 -15.72 -21.08
N PRO A 417 9.79 -15.80 -20.95
CA PRO A 417 10.49 -17.06 -20.77
C PRO A 417 10.02 -17.82 -19.52
N GLN A 418 9.66 -19.09 -19.69
CA GLN A 418 9.16 -19.97 -18.64
C GLN A 418 10.24 -20.97 -18.22
N THR A 419 11.40 -20.48 -17.81
CA THR A 419 12.49 -21.32 -17.31
C THR A 419 12.23 -21.77 -15.89
N GLU A 420 12.71 -22.96 -15.50
CA GLU A 420 12.59 -23.47 -14.14
C GLU A 420 13.28 -22.53 -13.14
N ARG A 421 12.60 -22.23 -12.05
CA ARG A 421 13.05 -21.27 -11.05
C ARG A 421 14.25 -21.75 -10.25
N GLY A 422 14.20 -22.98 -9.77
CA GLY A 422 15.26 -23.59 -8.97
C GLY A 422 15.50 -22.91 -7.61
N LEU A 423 16.63 -23.27 -7.00
CA LEU A 423 17.17 -22.64 -5.79
C LEU A 423 18.44 -21.87 -6.14
N THR A 424 18.83 -20.95 -5.28
CA THR A 424 20.11 -20.26 -5.42
C THR A 424 20.91 -20.26 -4.12
N ASN A 425 22.21 -20.26 -4.28
CA ASN A 425 23.15 -20.04 -3.17
C ASN A 425 23.72 -18.62 -3.16
N ASP A 426 23.46 -17.88 -4.22
CA ASP A 426 23.94 -16.52 -4.39
C ASP A 426 22.86 -15.54 -4.00
N LEU A 427 23.22 -14.62 -3.13
CA LEU A 427 22.35 -13.55 -2.67
C LEU A 427 22.76 -12.24 -3.31
N LEU A 428 21.79 -11.38 -3.49
CA LEU A 428 22.09 -10.00 -3.84
C LEU A 428 22.95 -9.35 -2.75
N PRO A 429 23.88 -8.45 -3.08
CA PRO A 429 24.76 -7.83 -2.09
C PRO A 429 24.01 -7.21 -0.92
N GLU A 430 22.88 -6.60 -1.19
CA GLU A 430 21.99 -5.96 -0.21
C GLU A 430 21.32 -6.96 0.73
N THR A 431 21.07 -8.18 0.28
CA THR A 431 20.44 -9.24 1.11
C THR A 431 21.46 -10.12 1.80
N ALA A 432 22.71 -10.15 1.33
CA ALA A 432 23.77 -10.96 1.90
C ALA A 432 24.03 -10.66 3.40
N ALA A 433 23.84 -9.41 3.81
CA ALA A 433 24.00 -9.03 5.21
C ALA A 433 22.95 -9.67 6.13
N PHE A 434 21.79 -10.04 5.63
CA PHE A 434 20.76 -10.79 6.36
C PHE A 434 21.12 -12.27 6.47
N ALA A 435 21.53 -12.84 5.36
CA ALA A 435 21.82 -14.25 5.23
C ALA A 435 22.95 -14.77 6.14
N THR A 436 23.88 -13.90 6.51
CA THR A 436 24.96 -14.27 7.44
C THR A 436 24.46 -14.65 8.85
N THR A 437 23.17 -14.48 9.12
CA THR A 437 22.54 -14.83 10.41
C THR A 437 21.89 -16.22 10.40
N TYR A 438 21.74 -16.85 9.22
CA TYR A 438 21.09 -18.14 9.07
C TYR A 438 22.07 -19.22 8.64
N ASP A 439 21.83 -20.42 9.09
CA ASP A 439 22.52 -21.60 8.56
C ASP A 439 21.90 -21.94 7.21
N LYS A 440 22.63 -21.58 6.14
CA LYS A 440 22.22 -21.88 4.78
C LYS A 440 22.44 -23.35 4.51
N ARG A 441 21.39 -24.09 4.19
CA ARG A 441 21.46 -25.53 3.98
C ARG A 441 21.50 -25.89 2.49
N GLU A 442 20.33 -25.94 1.81
CA GLU A 442 20.28 -26.37 0.42
C GLU A 442 20.23 -25.21 -0.55
N GLY A 443 19.74 -24.05 -0.11
CA GLY A 443 19.65 -22.84 -0.89
C GLY A 443 18.44 -21.99 -0.54
N TYR A 444 18.39 -20.80 -1.11
CA TYR A 444 17.32 -19.84 -0.96
C TYR A 444 16.27 -20.03 -2.04
N LEU A 445 15.00 -19.81 -1.70
CA LEU A 445 13.92 -19.68 -2.69
C LEU A 445 14.11 -18.41 -3.52
N LYS A 446 13.51 -18.40 -4.68
CA LYS A 446 13.47 -17.24 -5.58
C LYS A 446 12.04 -16.73 -5.76
N THR A 447 11.91 -15.44 -6.02
CA THR A 447 10.67 -14.79 -6.44
C THR A 447 10.21 -15.29 -7.81
N ALA A 448 9.01 -14.90 -8.22
CA ALA A 448 8.50 -15.18 -9.55
C ALA A 448 9.43 -14.66 -10.67
N ARG A 449 10.19 -13.59 -10.41
CA ARG A 449 11.13 -12.99 -11.38
C ARG A 449 12.57 -13.44 -11.23
N GLY A 450 12.87 -14.30 -10.27
CA GLY A 450 14.18 -14.92 -10.10
C GLY A 450 15.12 -14.26 -9.08
N ASN A 451 14.70 -13.25 -8.35
CA ASN A 451 15.47 -12.71 -7.25
C ASN A 451 15.47 -13.67 -6.05
N PRO A 452 16.58 -13.81 -5.33
CA PRO A 452 16.61 -14.65 -4.13
C PRO A 452 15.88 -13.99 -2.96
N PHE A 453 15.08 -14.78 -2.23
CA PHE A 453 14.66 -14.40 -0.88
C PHE A 453 15.83 -14.60 0.09
N GLY A 454 16.37 -13.54 0.64
CA GLY A 454 17.48 -13.61 1.57
C GLY A 454 17.14 -14.20 2.94
N ASN A 455 15.86 -14.50 3.19
CA ASN A 455 15.32 -14.97 4.46
C ASN A 455 14.49 -16.25 4.35
N VAL A 456 14.38 -16.87 3.18
CA VAL A 456 13.58 -18.10 2.98
C VAL A 456 14.47 -19.21 2.46
N VAL A 457 14.66 -20.24 3.27
CA VAL A 457 15.66 -21.31 3.05
C VAL A 457 14.98 -22.67 2.94
N LYS A 458 15.40 -23.47 1.96
CA LYS A 458 15.06 -24.89 1.89
C LYS A 458 15.96 -25.70 2.84
N ASP A 459 15.34 -26.55 3.66
CA ASP A 459 16.00 -27.44 4.61
C ASP A 459 15.36 -28.85 4.54
N GLY A 460 15.92 -29.74 3.76
CA GLY A 460 15.34 -31.07 3.51
C GLY A 460 13.97 -30.97 2.83
N THR A 461 12.94 -31.49 3.50
CA THR A 461 11.56 -31.43 3.03
C THR A 461 10.83 -30.16 3.47
N LYS A 462 11.50 -29.28 4.19
CA LYS A 462 10.91 -28.09 4.76
C LYS A 462 11.42 -26.81 4.09
N VAL A 463 10.62 -25.78 4.18
CA VAL A 463 11.02 -24.41 3.92
C VAL A 463 10.87 -23.61 5.21
N VAL A 464 11.90 -22.86 5.55
CA VAL A 464 11.91 -22.01 6.74
C VAL A 464 12.05 -20.56 6.33
N MET A 465 11.11 -19.75 6.76
CA MET A 465 11.18 -18.29 6.66
C MET A 465 11.73 -17.71 7.95
N HIS A 466 12.81 -16.98 7.84
CA HIS A 466 13.45 -16.26 8.93
C HIS A 466 12.94 -14.82 8.94
N SER A 467 11.99 -14.51 9.83
CA SER A 467 11.43 -13.17 9.93
C SER A 467 12.43 -12.16 10.47
N ALA A 468 12.31 -10.92 10.03
CA ALA A 468 13.05 -9.79 10.58
C ALA A 468 12.73 -9.53 12.05
N THR A 469 11.62 -10.05 12.59
CA THR A 469 11.32 -10.05 14.04
C THR A 469 12.27 -10.92 14.85
N GLY A 470 12.96 -11.87 14.21
CA GLY A 470 13.83 -12.84 14.84
C GLY A 470 13.20 -14.22 15.03
N ASN A 471 11.95 -14.39 14.62
CA ASN A 471 11.26 -15.69 14.65
C ASN A 471 11.48 -16.47 13.35
N ASP A 472 11.44 -17.77 13.46
CA ASP A 472 11.54 -18.70 12.34
C ASP A 472 10.19 -19.41 12.15
N PHE A 473 9.71 -19.46 10.91
CA PHE A 473 8.42 -20.04 10.57
C PHE A 473 8.61 -21.15 9.51
N GLU A 474 8.06 -22.32 9.78
CA GLU A 474 7.95 -23.37 8.77
C GLU A 474 6.82 -23.02 7.80
N VAL A 475 7.15 -22.93 6.52
CA VAL A 475 6.19 -22.60 5.45
C VAL A 475 5.47 -23.88 5.01
N PRO A 476 4.12 -23.91 5.04
CA PRO A 476 3.37 -25.04 4.51
C PRO A 476 3.54 -25.16 3.00
N LEU A 477 4.00 -26.31 2.53
CA LEU A 477 4.15 -26.61 1.10
C LEU A 477 2.93 -27.38 0.60
N LEU A 478 2.21 -26.85 -0.38
CA LEU A 478 0.96 -27.43 -0.87
C LEU A 478 1.15 -28.83 -1.49
N LYS A 479 2.23 -29.00 -2.26
CA LYS A 479 2.60 -30.32 -2.82
C LYS A 479 2.88 -31.35 -1.71
N GLN A 480 3.56 -30.95 -0.62
CA GLN A 480 3.81 -31.81 0.51
C GLN A 480 2.51 -32.22 1.23
N LEU A 481 1.59 -31.27 1.46
CA LEU A 481 0.27 -31.53 2.04
C LEU A 481 -0.51 -32.55 1.20
N LYS A 482 -0.42 -32.48 -0.12
CA LYS A 482 -1.01 -33.44 -1.04
C LYS A 482 -0.37 -34.81 -0.94
N LEU A 483 0.96 -34.90 -0.93
CA LEU A 483 1.70 -36.15 -0.84
C LEU A 483 1.42 -36.90 0.46
N ASP A 484 1.28 -36.16 1.56
CA ASP A 484 1.05 -36.71 2.90
C ASP A 484 -0.43 -36.91 3.22
N ASP A 485 -1.35 -36.51 2.32
CA ASP A 485 -2.81 -36.44 2.54
C ASP A 485 -3.18 -35.74 3.87
N SER A 486 -2.45 -34.67 4.19
CA SER A 486 -2.52 -33.99 5.49
C SER A 486 -3.38 -32.72 5.46
N TRP A 487 -4.40 -32.70 4.61
CA TRP A 487 -5.38 -31.61 4.52
C TRP A 487 -6.14 -31.43 5.83
N LYS A 488 -6.36 -30.17 6.23
CA LYS A 488 -6.99 -29.83 7.51
C LYS A 488 -8.51 -30.04 7.55
N SER A 489 -9.15 -30.22 6.40
CA SER A 489 -10.58 -30.53 6.31
C SER A 489 -10.89 -31.30 5.01
N PRO A 490 -12.01 -32.05 4.97
CA PRO A 490 -12.51 -32.65 3.74
C PRO A 490 -12.75 -31.62 2.62
N ASP A 491 -13.27 -30.44 2.96
CA ASP A 491 -13.52 -29.37 1.98
C ASP A 491 -12.20 -28.87 1.35
N ALA A 492 -11.15 -28.74 2.15
CA ALA A 492 -9.83 -28.38 1.65
C ALA A 492 -9.29 -29.43 0.68
N MET A 493 -9.42 -30.72 1.03
CA MET A 493 -9.02 -31.83 0.15
C MET A 493 -9.80 -31.82 -1.16
N VAL A 494 -11.12 -31.65 -1.11
CA VAL A 494 -11.95 -31.55 -2.32
C VAL A 494 -11.55 -30.35 -3.17
N ALA A 495 -11.44 -29.17 -2.59
CA ALA A 495 -11.11 -27.95 -3.30
C ALA A 495 -9.74 -27.98 -3.95
N MET A 496 -8.75 -28.60 -3.30
CA MET A 496 -7.36 -28.57 -3.74
C MET A 496 -6.95 -29.80 -4.57
N ASN A 497 -7.57 -30.97 -4.35
CA ASN A 497 -7.21 -32.20 -5.06
C ASN A 497 -8.25 -32.64 -6.09
N ALA A 498 -9.55 -32.53 -5.75
CA ALA A 498 -10.57 -33.10 -6.63
C ALA A 498 -11.02 -32.13 -7.74
N VAL A 499 -10.77 -30.84 -7.59
CA VAL A 499 -11.17 -29.81 -8.55
C VAL A 499 -9.93 -29.14 -9.15
N ALA A 500 -9.36 -29.76 -10.17
CA ALA A 500 -8.14 -29.27 -10.84
C ALA A 500 -8.25 -27.79 -11.27
N LYS A 501 -9.43 -27.37 -11.74
CA LYS A 501 -9.67 -25.98 -12.17
C LYS A 501 -9.43 -24.94 -11.07
N HIS A 502 -9.59 -25.28 -9.80
CA HIS A 502 -9.30 -24.34 -8.73
C HIS A 502 -7.82 -23.99 -8.70
N ASN A 503 -6.94 -25.00 -8.77
CA ASN A 503 -5.49 -24.77 -8.81
C ASN A 503 -5.01 -24.06 -10.10
N GLU A 504 -5.66 -24.37 -11.23
CA GLU A 504 -5.29 -23.82 -12.53
C GLU A 504 -5.79 -22.39 -12.74
N SER A 505 -6.93 -22.05 -12.14
CA SER A 505 -7.68 -20.85 -12.52
C SER A 505 -7.90 -19.83 -11.41
N LEU A 506 -7.53 -20.10 -10.16
CA LEU A 506 -7.78 -19.18 -9.05
C LEU A 506 -6.49 -18.64 -8.46
N GLU A 507 -6.51 -17.39 -8.10
CA GLU A 507 -5.53 -16.85 -7.17
C GLU A 507 -5.80 -17.35 -5.74
N CYS A 508 -4.75 -17.56 -4.96
CA CYS A 508 -4.87 -18.08 -3.60
C CYS A 508 -5.78 -17.20 -2.74
N TYR A 509 -5.64 -15.91 -2.85
CA TYR A 509 -6.44 -14.95 -2.11
C TYR A 509 -7.90 -14.84 -2.60
N ALA A 510 -8.26 -15.37 -3.76
CA ALA A 510 -9.66 -15.49 -4.16
C ALA A 510 -10.47 -16.38 -3.18
N CYS A 511 -9.80 -17.39 -2.58
CA CYS A 511 -10.37 -18.25 -1.56
C CYS A 511 -9.98 -17.83 -0.14
N HIS A 512 -8.73 -17.43 0.07
CA HIS A 512 -8.19 -17.18 1.41
C HIS A 512 -8.40 -15.76 1.95
N ALA A 513 -8.72 -14.76 1.11
CA ALA A 513 -9.14 -13.45 1.60
C ALA A 513 -10.55 -13.52 2.18
N SER A 514 -10.67 -13.38 3.49
CA SER A 514 -11.96 -13.46 4.18
C SER A 514 -12.82 -12.22 3.96
N TRP A 515 -12.20 -11.08 3.71
CA TRP A 515 -12.86 -9.81 3.44
C TRP A 515 -11.96 -8.90 2.62
N VAL A 516 -12.57 -7.96 1.92
CA VAL A 516 -11.89 -6.95 1.11
C VAL A 516 -12.49 -5.58 1.40
N PRO A 517 -11.67 -4.53 1.55
CA PRO A 517 -12.16 -3.18 1.71
C PRO A 517 -12.73 -2.68 0.39
N GLN A 518 -14.04 -2.53 0.31
CA GLN A 518 -14.72 -2.00 -0.86
C GLN A 518 -14.88 -0.49 -0.73
N CYS A 519 -13.99 0.25 -1.38
CA CYS A 519 -14.01 1.72 -1.39
C CYS A 519 -14.70 2.22 -2.66
N TYR A 520 -16.03 2.33 -2.61
CA TYR A 520 -16.84 2.75 -3.76
C TYR A 520 -16.77 4.24 -4.07
N GLY A 521 -15.83 4.94 -3.49
CA GLY A 521 -15.53 6.32 -3.82
C GLY A 521 -15.66 7.30 -2.65
N CYS A 522 -15.29 8.53 -2.96
CA CYS A 522 -15.44 9.67 -2.06
C CYS A 522 -16.21 10.76 -2.79
N HIS A 523 -17.16 11.37 -2.10
CA HIS A 523 -17.69 12.65 -2.57
C HIS A 523 -16.76 13.75 -2.07
N VAL A 524 -16.17 14.49 -3.00
CA VAL A 524 -15.27 15.60 -2.71
C VAL A 524 -15.83 16.90 -3.30
N GLN A 525 -15.63 17.96 -2.56
CA GLN A 525 -15.90 19.32 -3.05
C GLN A 525 -14.57 20.04 -3.16
N VAL A 526 -14.26 20.52 -4.36
CA VAL A 526 -13.11 21.43 -4.57
C VAL A 526 -13.64 22.84 -4.71
N ASN A 527 -13.30 23.70 -3.77
CA ASN A 527 -13.84 25.05 -3.70
C ASN A 527 -12.73 26.10 -3.81
N TYR A 528 -12.81 26.95 -4.83
CA TYR A 528 -11.87 28.05 -5.11
C TYR A 528 -12.37 29.40 -4.60
N GLY A 529 -13.53 29.42 -3.96
CA GLY A 529 -14.14 30.63 -3.42
C GLY A 529 -13.54 31.08 -2.09
N LYS A 530 -14.40 31.59 -1.23
CA LYS A 530 -14.02 32.16 0.06
C LYS A 530 -14.75 31.46 1.20
N ASP A 531 -14.10 31.40 2.35
CA ASP A 531 -14.70 30.92 3.59
C ASP A 531 -15.71 31.94 4.15
N LYS A 532 -16.34 31.60 5.26
CA LYS A 532 -17.31 32.46 5.97
C LYS A 532 -16.74 33.82 6.43
N ASP A 533 -15.41 33.92 6.55
CA ASP A 533 -14.70 35.12 6.97
C ASP A 533 -14.15 35.91 5.77
N GLY A 534 -14.51 35.53 4.55
CA GLY A 534 -14.12 36.18 3.30
C GLY A 534 -12.70 35.87 2.84
N LYS A 535 -12.02 34.91 3.48
CA LYS A 535 -10.67 34.50 3.09
C LYS A 535 -10.73 33.49 1.95
N PRO A 536 -9.88 33.65 0.91
CA PRO A 536 -9.80 32.65 -0.16
C PRO A 536 -9.44 31.26 0.37
N TYR A 537 -10.11 30.23 -0.13
CA TYR A 537 -9.74 28.86 0.17
C TYR A 537 -8.40 28.51 -0.42
N GLN A 538 -7.56 27.89 0.40
CA GLN A 538 -6.26 27.34 0.04
C GLN A 538 -5.93 26.18 0.98
N ASP A 539 -5.15 25.21 0.50
CA ASP A 539 -4.68 24.09 1.32
C ASP A 539 -3.24 23.71 0.96
N THR A 540 -2.64 22.85 1.77
CA THR A 540 -1.27 22.38 1.56
C THR A 540 -1.15 21.67 0.21
N ASP A 541 -0.22 22.12 -0.58
CA ASP A 541 0.20 21.51 -1.83
C ASP A 541 1.43 20.64 -1.57
N TRP A 542 1.28 19.33 -1.65
CA TRP A 542 2.31 18.38 -1.29
C TRP A 542 3.41 18.22 -2.33
N LEU A 543 3.27 18.84 -3.51
CA LEU A 543 4.27 18.86 -4.57
C LEU A 543 4.93 20.23 -4.75
N ALA A 544 4.39 21.28 -4.11
CA ALA A 544 4.93 22.62 -4.24
C ALA A 544 6.35 22.68 -3.63
N GLY A 545 7.30 23.25 -4.36
CA GLY A 545 8.70 23.37 -3.97
C GLY A 545 9.54 22.09 -4.18
N GLY A 546 8.92 20.92 -4.34
CA GLY A 546 9.66 19.66 -4.50
C GLY A 546 10.29 19.43 -5.87
N SER A 547 9.85 20.15 -6.90
CA SER A 547 10.40 20.07 -8.26
C SER A 547 11.52 21.06 -8.54
N ILE A 548 11.73 22.03 -7.68
CA ILE A 548 12.77 23.05 -7.84
C ILE A 548 14.02 22.53 -7.15
N ARG A 549 14.87 21.88 -7.92
CA ARG A 549 16.19 21.45 -7.47
C ARG A 549 17.24 22.49 -7.88
N ASP A 550 18.08 22.84 -6.93
CA ASP A 550 19.32 23.52 -7.27
C ASP A 550 20.30 22.54 -7.96
N GLU A 551 21.43 23.02 -8.38
CA GLU A 551 22.53 22.25 -9.00
C GLU A 551 23.05 21.09 -8.11
N HIS A 552 22.65 21.07 -6.83
CA HIS A 552 23.00 20.04 -5.84
C HIS A 552 21.83 19.09 -5.56
N GLY A 553 20.72 19.20 -6.32
CA GLY A 553 19.54 18.35 -6.14
C GLY A 553 18.66 18.75 -4.96
N GLN A 554 18.82 19.97 -4.41
CA GLN A 554 17.99 20.47 -3.32
C GLN A 554 16.87 21.35 -3.84
N THR A 555 15.75 21.38 -3.10
CA THR A 555 14.72 22.37 -3.36
C THR A 555 15.17 23.71 -2.81
N ALA A 556 15.24 24.72 -3.66
CA ALA A 556 15.69 26.07 -3.30
C ALA A 556 14.90 26.73 -2.15
N GLU A 557 13.68 26.25 -1.89
CA GLU A 557 12.74 26.88 -0.96
C GLU A 557 12.50 26.11 0.35
N SER A 558 12.75 24.82 0.38
CA SER A 558 12.62 24.02 1.61
C SER A 558 13.35 22.67 1.51
N PRO A 559 14.57 22.56 2.04
CA PRO A 559 15.24 21.27 2.15
C PRO A 559 14.54 20.30 3.10
N LEU A 560 13.50 20.73 3.80
CA LEU A 560 12.68 19.95 4.73
C LEU A 560 11.35 19.50 4.15
N GLY A 561 11.16 19.65 2.83
CA GLY A 561 9.90 19.32 2.16
C GLY A 561 8.93 20.50 2.10
N THR A 562 7.78 20.26 1.51
CA THR A 562 6.81 21.29 1.11
C THR A 562 5.84 21.71 2.24
N HIS A 563 6.16 21.43 3.49
CA HIS A 563 5.33 21.80 4.62
C HIS A 563 5.06 23.30 4.66
N GLY A 564 3.78 23.63 4.63
CA GLY A 564 3.32 25.02 4.72
C GLY A 564 3.13 25.73 3.37
N LEU A 565 3.65 25.20 2.27
CA LEU A 565 3.34 25.75 0.95
C LEU A 565 1.89 25.38 0.59
N LYS A 566 1.19 26.37 0.03
CA LYS A 566 -0.25 26.22 -0.26
C LYS A 566 -0.55 26.60 -1.69
N SER A 567 -1.53 25.90 -2.26
CA SER A 567 -2.12 26.29 -3.55
C SER A 567 -3.57 26.75 -3.40
N PRO A 568 -4.10 27.51 -4.38
CA PRO A 568 -5.48 27.95 -4.38
C PRO A 568 -6.46 26.77 -4.37
N GLY A 569 -7.62 27.02 -3.79
CA GLY A 569 -8.67 26.04 -3.63
C GLY A 569 -8.48 25.17 -2.39
N LYS A 570 -9.55 24.58 -1.93
CA LYS A 570 -9.56 23.62 -0.83
C LYS A 570 -10.44 22.44 -1.14
N VAL A 571 -9.91 21.27 -0.89
CA VAL A 571 -10.64 20.01 -1.04
C VAL A 571 -11.31 19.64 0.26
N PHE A 572 -12.61 19.42 0.21
CA PHE A 572 -13.42 18.90 1.29
C PHE A 572 -13.88 17.50 0.92
N GLU A 573 -13.43 16.51 1.65
CA GLU A 573 -13.99 15.16 1.59
C GLU A 573 -15.29 15.16 2.37
N THR A 574 -16.41 15.23 1.67
CA THR A 574 -17.72 15.39 2.29
C THR A 574 -18.30 14.05 2.71
N ARG A 575 -18.00 12.99 1.98
CA ARG A 575 -18.52 11.66 2.24
C ARG A 575 -17.60 10.58 1.64
N SER A 576 -17.44 9.47 2.36
CA SER A 576 -16.79 8.25 1.85
C SER A 576 -17.77 7.10 1.83
N TYR A 577 -17.69 6.26 0.80
CA TYR A 577 -18.56 5.12 0.58
C TYR A 577 -17.75 3.83 0.76
N LEU A 578 -17.64 3.37 1.99
CA LEU A 578 -16.80 2.25 2.38
C LEU A 578 -17.65 1.06 2.83
N ARG A 579 -17.23 -0.11 2.39
CA ARG A 579 -17.77 -1.40 2.86
C ARG A 579 -16.61 -2.38 3.04
N TRP A 580 -16.80 -3.37 3.90
CA TRP A 580 -15.91 -4.52 4.04
C TRP A 580 -16.74 -5.77 3.93
N GLU A 581 -16.42 -6.61 3.00
CA GLU A 581 -17.28 -7.72 2.64
C GLU A 581 -16.53 -8.73 1.80
N GLU A 582 -17.14 -9.88 1.60
CA GLU A 582 -16.66 -10.84 0.61
C GLU A 582 -16.55 -10.17 -0.77
N PRO A 583 -15.45 -10.41 -1.50
CA PRO A 583 -15.19 -9.67 -2.73
C PRO A 583 -16.09 -10.11 -3.90
N VAL A 584 -16.33 -9.19 -4.80
CA VAL A 584 -16.67 -9.48 -6.19
C VAL A 584 -15.47 -10.20 -6.83
N LEU A 585 -15.72 -11.18 -7.71
CA LEU A 585 -14.68 -11.90 -8.43
C LEU A 585 -14.63 -11.48 -9.91
N GLY A 586 -13.44 -11.49 -10.44
CA GLY A 586 -13.16 -11.24 -11.86
C GLY A 586 -11.93 -12.01 -12.32
N ILE A 587 -11.38 -11.63 -13.44
CA ILE A 587 -10.19 -12.22 -14.05
C ILE A 587 -9.08 -11.18 -14.10
N ASN A 588 -7.88 -11.54 -13.66
CA ASN A 588 -6.68 -10.72 -13.78
C ASN A 588 -5.99 -10.87 -15.16
N GLY A 589 -4.87 -10.23 -15.34
CA GLY A 589 -4.10 -10.26 -16.59
C GLY A 589 -3.57 -11.63 -16.98
N GLU A 590 -3.26 -12.49 -16.03
CA GLU A 590 -2.84 -13.87 -16.25
C GLU A 590 -3.99 -14.77 -16.67
N GLY A 591 -5.23 -14.38 -16.45
CA GLY A 591 -6.43 -15.16 -16.75
C GLY A 591 -6.98 -15.93 -15.55
N ARG A 592 -6.50 -15.63 -14.34
CA ARG A 592 -6.92 -16.29 -13.10
C ARG A 592 -8.04 -15.52 -12.40
N VAL A 593 -8.88 -16.24 -11.69
CA VAL A 593 -9.95 -15.65 -10.88
C VAL A 593 -9.34 -14.94 -9.67
N THR A 594 -9.69 -13.69 -9.51
CA THR A 594 -9.15 -12.79 -8.50
C THR A 594 -10.26 -11.99 -7.82
N PRO A 595 -10.11 -11.57 -6.56
CA PRO A 595 -10.95 -10.54 -5.99
C PRO A 595 -10.81 -9.23 -6.76
N LEU A 596 -11.93 -8.56 -6.95
CA LEU A 596 -11.98 -7.21 -7.47
C LEU A 596 -12.41 -6.25 -6.36
N MET A 597 -11.82 -5.06 -6.36
CA MET A 597 -12.25 -3.94 -5.53
C MET A 597 -12.34 -2.68 -6.38
N PRO A 598 -13.16 -1.71 -5.97
CA PRO A 598 -13.19 -0.41 -6.63
C PRO A 598 -11.82 0.25 -6.64
N GLY A 599 -11.42 0.78 -7.77
CA GLY A 599 -10.29 1.71 -7.90
C GLY A 599 -10.55 3.03 -7.16
N CYS A 600 -9.71 4.02 -7.40
CA CYS A 600 -9.89 5.36 -6.82
C CYS A 600 -11.04 6.08 -7.53
N GLN A 601 -12.25 5.94 -7.01
CA GLN A 601 -13.44 6.59 -7.56
C GLN A 601 -13.73 7.91 -6.84
N ILE A 602 -14.05 8.94 -7.60
CA ILE A 602 -14.36 10.28 -7.09
C ILE A 602 -15.69 10.74 -7.66
N VAL A 603 -16.62 11.09 -6.77
CA VAL A 603 -17.77 11.92 -7.12
C VAL A 603 -17.41 13.34 -6.68
N TYR A 604 -17.46 14.29 -7.59
CA TYR A 604 -16.96 15.62 -7.28
C TYR A 604 -17.94 16.76 -7.56
N THR A 605 -17.76 17.82 -6.80
CA THR A 605 -18.35 19.13 -7.04
C THR A 605 -17.23 20.16 -7.10
N VAL A 606 -17.17 20.93 -8.19
CA VAL A 606 -16.21 22.04 -8.32
C VAL A 606 -16.96 23.36 -8.17
N MET A 607 -16.42 24.26 -7.35
CA MET A 607 -16.96 25.59 -7.11
C MET A 607 -15.94 26.65 -7.50
N ASP A 608 -16.38 27.68 -8.21
CA ASP A 608 -15.57 28.81 -8.67
C ASP A 608 -15.17 29.75 -7.52
N ARG A 609 -14.46 30.84 -7.86
CA ARG A 609 -14.05 31.89 -6.90
C ARG A 609 -15.22 32.63 -6.23
N ASN A 610 -16.45 32.47 -6.75
CA ASN A 610 -17.65 33.07 -6.22
C ASN A 610 -18.53 32.10 -5.39
N ASN A 611 -17.98 30.91 -5.09
CA ASN A 611 -18.72 29.80 -4.44
C ASN A 611 -19.89 29.26 -5.30
N LYS A 612 -19.88 29.43 -6.61
CA LYS A 612 -20.88 28.89 -7.52
C LYS A 612 -20.41 27.53 -8.04
N VAL A 613 -21.30 26.55 -8.06
CA VAL A 613 -21.01 25.24 -8.66
C VAL A 613 -20.84 25.41 -10.17
N VAL A 614 -19.69 24.97 -10.67
CA VAL A 614 -19.33 25.02 -12.10
C VAL A 614 -19.20 23.62 -12.71
N ALA A 615 -19.02 22.60 -11.90
CA ALA A 615 -19.07 21.21 -12.35
C ALA A 615 -19.57 20.29 -11.23
N LEU A 616 -20.28 19.27 -11.63
CA LEU A 616 -20.80 18.20 -10.78
C LEU A 616 -20.77 16.92 -11.59
N ASN A 617 -20.15 15.85 -11.06
CA ASN A 617 -20.33 14.53 -11.64
C ASN A 617 -21.22 13.65 -10.76
N GLN A 618 -21.93 12.74 -11.39
CA GLN A 618 -22.70 11.70 -10.72
C GLN A 618 -22.37 10.36 -11.36
N LEU A 619 -21.78 9.45 -10.60
CA LEU A 619 -21.53 8.09 -11.04
C LEU A 619 -22.87 7.35 -11.30
N GLY A 620 -22.84 6.40 -12.21
CA GLY A 620 -23.99 5.55 -12.51
C GLY A 620 -25.03 6.15 -13.47
N LYS A 621 -24.76 7.31 -14.05
CA LYS A 621 -25.55 7.86 -15.15
C LYS A 621 -24.97 7.40 -16.47
N SER A 622 -25.84 7.05 -17.45
CA SER A 622 -25.40 6.80 -18.81
C SER A 622 -24.78 8.04 -19.44
N LEU A 623 -24.01 7.86 -20.51
CA LEU A 623 -23.40 9.01 -21.22
C LEU A 623 -24.46 10.00 -21.72
N ASP A 624 -25.60 9.50 -22.19
CA ASP A 624 -26.70 10.33 -22.67
C ASP A 624 -27.31 11.14 -21.50
N GLU A 625 -27.58 10.50 -20.37
CA GLU A 625 -28.07 11.18 -19.16
C GLU A 625 -27.07 12.21 -18.63
N GLN A 626 -25.77 11.91 -18.67
CA GLN A 626 -24.74 12.87 -18.30
C GLN A 626 -24.72 14.09 -19.23
N GLN A 627 -24.88 13.87 -20.54
CA GLN A 627 -24.94 14.94 -21.53
C GLN A 627 -26.18 15.79 -21.34
N GLU A 628 -27.36 15.20 -21.09
CA GLU A 628 -28.61 15.90 -20.82
C GLU A 628 -28.52 16.76 -19.53
N LEU A 629 -27.77 16.29 -18.53
CA LEU A 629 -27.51 17.02 -17.30
C LEU A 629 -26.40 18.07 -17.42
N GLY A 630 -25.80 18.20 -18.62
CA GLY A 630 -24.63 19.06 -18.82
C GLY A 630 -23.40 18.64 -18.05
N GLN A 631 -23.29 17.35 -17.74
CA GLN A 631 -22.17 16.80 -17.01
C GLN A 631 -21.06 16.37 -17.98
N GLU A 632 -19.83 16.43 -17.51
CA GLU A 632 -18.72 15.82 -18.22
C GLU A 632 -18.81 14.30 -18.20
N ARG A 633 -18.25 13.68 -19.24
CA ARG A 633 -18.18 12.24 -19.38
C ARG A 633 -17.40 11.62 -18.21
N VAL A 634 -18.10 10.83 -17.41
CA VAL A 634 -17.51 9.96 -16.39
C VAL A 634 -17.90 8.50 -16.68
N PRO A 635 -17.15 7.51 -16.20
CA PRO A 635 -17.53 6.12 -16.38
C PRO A 635 -18.96 5.84 -15.91
N ASP A 636 -19.70 5.03 -16.65
CA ASP A 636 -21.09 4.66 -16.33
C ASP A 636 -21.23 3.90 -15.02
N ALA A 637 -20.11 3.36 -14.54
CA ALA A 637 -20.08 2.50 -13.37
C ALA A 637 -18.75 2.65 -12.63
N ILE A 638 -18.70 2.09 -11.44
CA ILE A 638 -17.50 2.07 -10.60
C ILE A 638 -16.45 1.16 -11.23
N ASP A 639 -15.25 1.66 -11.40
CA ASP A 639 -14.13 0.89 -11.94
C ASP A 639 -13.59 -0.10 -10.90
N MET A 640 -13.59 -1.36 -11.27
CA MET A 640 -13.11 -2.46 -10.44
C MET A 640 -11.75 -2.93 -10.92
N ALA A 641 -10.85 -3.17 -10.00
CA ALA A 641 -9.49 -3.63 -10.27
C ALA A 641 -9.14 -4.88 -9.45
N PRO A 642 -8.29 -5.75 -9.97
CA PRO A 642 -7.70 -6.84 -9.19
C PRO A 642 -7.02 -6.32 -7.93
N VAL A 643 -7.11 -7.09 -6.86
CA VAL A 643 -6.49 -6.75 -5.58
C VAL A 643 -5.99 -7.99 -4.86
N GLN A 644 -4.84 -7.84 -4.24
CA GLN A 644 -4.30 -8.76 -3.24
C GLN A 644 -4.62 -8.15 -1.86
N PRO A 645 -5.69 -8.58 -1.19
CA PRO A 645 -6.30 -7.78 -0.12
C PRO A 645 -5.56 -7.80 1.21
N HIS A 646 -4.52 -8.65 1.39
CA HIS A 646 -3.78 -8.82 2.65
C HIS A 646 -4.71 -9.05 3.87
N SER A 647 -5.70 -9.89 3.68
CA SER A 647 -6.66 -10.33 4.70
C SER A 647 -6.82 -11.85 4.66
N ALA A 648 -5.72 -12.55 4.30
CA ALA A 648 -5.71 -14.00 4.20
C ALA A 648 -6.00 -14.65 5.55
N GLN A 649 -6.81 -15.71 5.52
CA GLN A 649 -7.16 -16.51 6.68
C GLN A 649 -6.84 -17.98 6.44
N ARG A 650 -6.57 -18.70 7.53
CA ARG A 650 -6.34 -20.13 7.46
C ARG A 650 -7.55 -20.87 6.91
N LYS A 651 -8.75 -20.45 7.31
CA LYS A 651 -10.00 -20.96 6.79
C LYS A 651 -10.38 -20.21 5.52
N ALA A 652 -10.39 -20.92 4.41
CA ALA A 652 -10.84 -20.36 3.13
C ALA A 652 -12.34 -20.04 3.15
N ARG A 653 -12.78 -19.24 2.20
CA ARG A 653 -14.21 -18.98 1.93
C ARG A 653 -14.94 -20.28 1.65
N THR A 654 -16.23 -20.33 1.98
CA THR A 654 -17.07 -21.52 1.69
C THR A 654 -17.36 -21.62 0.20
N CYS A 655 -17.69 -22.82 -0.26
CA CYS A 655 -18.09 -23.05 -1.65
C CYS A 655 -19.24 -22.15 -2.07
N GLU A 656 -20.21 -21.96 -1.18
CA GLU A 656 -21.39 -21.12 -1.42
C GLU A 656 -21.05 -19.66 -1.58
N SER A 657 -20.00 -19.16 -0.91
CA SER A 657 -19.60 -17.76 -1.01
C SER A 657 -19.14 -17.35 -2.41
N CYS A 658 -18.78 -18.33 -3.25
CA CYS A 658 -18.46 -18.12 -4.66
C CYS A 658 -19.57 -18.61 -5.59
N HIS A 659 -20.04 -19.86 -5.40
CA HIS A 659 -20.93 -20.53 -6.33
C HIS A 659 -22.41 -20.15 -6.18
N ASN A 660 -22.82 -19.66 -5.01
CA ASN A 660 -24.20 -19.24 -4.70
C ASN A 660 -24.32 -17.75 -4.38
N ASN A 661 -23.28 -16.97 -4.62
CA ASN A 661 -23.24 -15.57 -4.27
C ASN A 661 -23.32 -14.69 -5.52
N PRO A 662 -24.45 -14.04 -5.81
CA PRO A 662 -24.60 -13.21 -7.01
C PRO A 662 -23.60 -12.04 -7.04
N LYS A 663 -23.20 -11.52 -5.88
CA LYS A 663 -22.16 -10.50 -5.80
C LYS A 663 -20.82 -11.04 -6.27
N ALA A 664 -20.41 -12.23 -5.81
CA ALA A 664 -19.15 -12.84 -6.25
C ALA A 664 -19.13 -13.05 -7.77
N LEU A 665 -20.28 -13.38 -8.36
CA LEU A 665 -20.45 -13.58 -9.80
C LEU A 665 -20.51 -12.26 -10.60
N GLY A 666 -20.55 -11.11 -9.92
CA GLY A 666 -20.61 -9.80 -10.57
C GLY A 666 -22.00 -9.28 -10.90
N TYR A 667 -23.06 -9.94 -10.44
CA TYR A 667 -24.44 -9.51 -10.70
C TYR A 667 -24.95 -8.45 -9.70
N GLY A 668 -24.13 -8.03 -8.77
CA GLY A 668 -24.50 -7.12 -7.72
C GLY A 668 -25.14 -7.78 -6.50
N ILE A 669 -25.43 -7.00 -5.51
CA ILE A 669 -26.05 -7.47 -4.26
C ILE A 669 -27.51 -7.86 -4.51
N SER A 670 -28.23 -7.05 -5.29
CA SER A 670 -29.66 -7.22 -5.58
C SER A 670 -29.96 -7.72 -7.00
N GLY A 671 -28.95 -7.83 -7.86
CA GLY A 671 -29.12 -8.15 -9.29
C GLY A 671 -29.09 -9.64 -9.66
N GLY A 672 -28.82 -10.52 -8.72
CA GLY A 672 -28.73 -11.94 -9.00
C GLY A 672 -30.09 -12.62 -8.84
N VAL A 673 -30.47 -13.41 -9.82
CA VAL A 673 -31.64 -14.29 -9.75
C VAL A 673 -31.32 -15.67 -9.20
N PHE A 674 -30.08 -15.89 -8.85
CA PHE A 674 -29.59 -17.16 -8.39
C PHE A 674 -29.91 -17.36 -6.90
N GLN A 675 -30.30 -18.56 -6.51
CA GLN A 675 -30.60 -18.85 -5.11
C GLN A 675 -29.34 -18.85 -4.28
N THR A 676 -29.17 -17.82 -3.49
CA THR A 676 -28.08 -17.68 -2.53
C THR A 676 -28.58 -17.96 -1.12
N ARG A 677 -27.74 -18.49 -0.27
CA ARG A 677 -27.98 -18.61 1.17
C ARG A 677 -27.60 -17.36 1.94
N TYR A 678 -26.85 -16.48 1.30
CA TYR A 678 -26.41 -15.26 1.94
C TYR A 678 -27.51 -14.21 1.85
N PRO A 679 -27.74 -13.47 2.93
CA PRO A 679 -28.66 -12.36 2.88
C PRO A 679 -28.16 -11.32 1.90
N VAL A 680 -29.09 -10.71 1.18
CA VAL A 680 -28.80 -9.63 0.22
C VAL A 680 -28.26 -8.40 0.93
N ASP A 681 -28.73 -8.14 2.15
CA ASP A 681 -28.27 -7.04 2.99
C ASP A 681 -27.17 -7.54 3.92
N ILE A 682 -25.98 -7.00 3.73
CA ILE A 682 -24.85 -7.28 4.60
C ILE A 682 -24.88 -6.29 5.76
N VAL A 683 -25.33 -6.74 6.89
CA VAL A 683 -25.24 -6.05 8.17
C VAL A 683 -24.30 -6.86 9.03
N GLU A 684 -23.18 -6.30 9.38
CA GLU A 684 -22.22 -6.93 10.26
C GLU A 684 -22.19 -6.22 11.60
N ASP A 685 -22.35 -6.99 12.66
CA ASP A 685 -22.16 -6.49 14.01
C ASP A 685 -20.68 -6.46 14.37
N LEU A 686 -20.32 -5.54 15.25
CA LEU A 686 -19.01 -5.51 15.83
C LEU A 686 -18.84 -6.71 16.78
N ILE A 687 -17.89 -7.58 16.48
CA ILE A 687 -17.64 -8.82 17.20
C ILE A 687 -16.43 -8.66 18.11
N ASP A 688 -16.54 -9.13 19.35
CA ASP A 688 -15.39 -9.32 20.23
C ASP A 688 -14.58 -10.53 19.72
N GLN A 689 -13.35 -10.27 19.28
CA GLN A 689 -12.48 -11.29 18.68
C GLN A 689 -12.07 -12.39 19.66
N LYS A 690 -12.09 -12.14 20.96
CA LYS A 690 -11.72 -13.15 21.96
C LYS A 690 -12.86 -14.13 22.24
N THR A 691 -14.06 -13.64 22.23
CA THR A 691 -15.24 -14.42 22.60
C THR A 691 -16.06 -14.89 21.40
N GLY A 692 -15.85 -14.28 20.21
CA GLY A 692 -16.68 -14.49 19.02
C GLY A 692 -18.13 -13.99 19.18
N GLN A 693 -18.41 -13.21 20.21
CA GLN A 693 -19.75 -12.72 20.50
C GLN A 693 -19.94 -11.29 19.99
N VAL A 694 -21.16 -11.00 19.53
CA VAL A 694 -21.55 -9.65 19.17
C VAL A 694 -21.51 -8.74 20.40
N ILE A 695 -20.89 -7.58 20.25
CA ILE A 695 -20.87 -6.54 21.30
C ILE A 695 -22.22 -5.84 21.30
N PRO A 696 -23.06 -6.00 22.34
CA PRO A 696 -24.42 -5.48 22.34
C PRO A 696 -24.51 -3.99 22.08
N GLY A 697 -25.42 -3.55 21.21
CA GLY A 697 -25.61 -2.16 20.83
C GLY A 697 -24.44 -1.53 20.05
N ARG A 698 -23.53 -2.33 19.52
CA ARG A 698 -22.33 -1.93 18.81
C ARG A 698 -22.28 -2.50 17.38
N HIS A 699 -23.39 -2.50 16.70
CA HIS A 699 -23.48 -2.92 15.32
C HIS A 699 -23.00 -1.83 14.38
N VAL A 700 -22.38 -2.26 13.29
CA VAL A 700 -21.98 -1.41 12.18
C VAL A 700 -22.80 -1.80 10.96
N ILE A 701 -23.69 -0.93 10.56
CA ILE A 701 -24.46 -1.11 9.35
C ILE A 701 -23.61 -0.68 8.18
N GLN A 702 -23.35 -1.58 7.26
CA GLN A 702 -22.71 -1.26 5.99
C GLN A 702 -23.70 -0.47 5.13
N ILE A 703 -23.15 0.47 4.35
CA ILE A 703 -23.97 1.32 3.50
C ILE A 703 -24.56 0.43 2.39
N PRO A 704 -25.89 0.23 2.32
CA PRO A 704 -26.51 -0.67 1.36
C PRO A 704 -26.40 -0.14 -0.07
N LYS A 705 -26.32 1.18 -0.23
CA LYS A 705 -26.14 1.86 -1.52
C LYS A 705 -25.53 3.24 -1.31
N ILE A 706 -24.91 3.76 -2.34
CA ILE A 706 -24.46 5.16 -2.37
C ILE A 706 -25.68 6.05 -2.54
N ALA A 707 -25.84 7.05 -1.68
CA ALA A 707 -26.85 8.08 -1.90
C ALA A 707 -26.57 8.78 -3.23
N ASP A 708 -27.60 9.12 -3.93
CA ASP A 708 -27.54 9.75 -5.25
C ASP A 708 -26.99 8.84 -6.38
N LEU A 709 -26.89 7.55 -6.12
CA LEU A 709 -26.55 6.53 -7.11
C LEU A 709 -27.74 5.56 -7.21
N ASP A 710 -28.50 5.67 -8.27
CA ASP A 710 -29.68 4.80 -8.53
C ASP A 710 -29.32 3.42 -9.10
N TYR A 711 -28.16 2.93 -8.70
CA TYR A 711 -27.53 1.77 -9.29
C TYR A 711 -26.75 0.99 -8.23
N ASP A 712 -26.80 -0.33 -8.32
CA ASP A 712 -26.04 -1.22 -7.44
C ASP A 712 -24.57 -1.23 -7.86
N TRP A 713 -23.72 -0.57 -7.10
CA TRP A 713 -22.29 -0.41 -7.40
C TRP A 713 -21.47 -1.71 -7.38
N SER A 714 -21.99 -2.81 -6.84
CA SER A 714 -21.34 -4.12 -6.91
C SER A 714 -21.67 -4.87 -8.22
N THR A 715 -22.50 -4.29 -9.08
CA THR A 715 -22.86 -4.87 -10.38
C THR A 715 -21.78 -4.55 -11.40
N ILE A 716 -21.11 -5.57 -11.90
CA ILE A 716 -20.15 -5.47 -12.99
C ILE A 716 -20.60 -6.21 -14.26
N ILE A 717 -21.70 -6.96 -14.17
CA ILE A 717 -22.39 -7.60 -15.28
C ILE A 717 -23.81 -7.07 -15.32
N LYS A 718 -24.17 -6.43 -16.43
CA LYS A 718 -25.53 -5.94 -16.69
C LYS A 718 -26.00 -6.46 -18.05
N ASP A 719 -27.19 -7.05 -18.09
CA ASP A 719 -27.76 -7.62 -19.33
C ASP A 719 -26.81 -8.59 -20.06
N GLY A 720 -26.08 -9.41 -19.28
CA GLY A 720 -25.12 -10.37 -19.81
C GLY A 720 -23.78 -9.76 -20.28
N GLN A 721 -23.63 -8.45 -20.24
CA GLN A 721 -22.45 -7.72 -20.69
C GLN A 721 -21.66 -7.16 -19.51
N GLN A 722 -20.35 -7.12 -19.66
CA GLN A 722 -19.49 -6.41 -18.73
C GLN A 722 -19.75 -4.91 -18.85
N THR A 723 -19.90 -4.26 -17.69
CA THR A 723 -19.91 -2.79 -17.62
C THR A 723 -18.50 -2.22 -17.84
N GLN A 724 -18.36 -0.92 -18.05
CA GLN A 724 -17.04 -0.26 -18.19
C GLN A 724 -16.23 -0.21 -16.89
N THR A 725 -16.65 -0.95 -15.88
CA THR A 725 -16.12 -0.91 -14.53
C THR A 725 -14.91 -1.78 -14.28
N VAL A 726 -14.51 -2.63 -15.22
CA VAL A 726 -13.38 -3.54 -15.04
C VAL A 726 -12.34 -3.34 -16.12
N GLY A 727 -11.09 -3.22 -15.72
CA GLY A 727 -9.96 -3.11 -16.65
C GLY A 727 -9.45 -1.68 -16.85
N THR A 728 -10.08 -0.68 -16.27
CA THR A 728 -9.67 0.71 -16.46
C THR A 728 -8.36 1.02 -15.73
N HIS A 729 -8.20 0.56 -14.49
CA HIS A 729 -6.99 0.74 -13.68
C HIS A 729 -5.96 -0.39 -13.85
N TRP A 730 -6.37 -1.49 -14.45
CA TRP A 730 -5.58 -2.70 -14.53
C TRP A 730 -5.72 -3.33 -15.89
N PRO A 731 -4.69 -3.25 -16.74
CA PRO A 731 -4.75 -3.83 -18.07
C PRO A 731 -5.15 -5.32 -17.98
N LEU A 732 -5.84 -5.78 -19.01
CA LEU A 732 -6.21 -7.18 -19.20
C LEU A 732 -7.21 -7.74 -18.15
N SER A 733 -7.50 -7.04 -17.07
CA SER A 733 -8.53 -7.48 -16.11
C SER A 733 -9.94 -7.34 -16.70
N ARG A 734 -10.84 -8.23 -16.30
CA ARG A 734 -12.21 -8.29 -16.80
C ARG A 734 -13.14 -8.99 -15.81
N ALA A 735 -14.44 -8.85 -16.04
CA ALA A 735 -15.43 -9.66 -15.33
C ALA A 735 -15.30 -11.16 -15.66
N LEU A 736 -15.83 -12.02 -14.78
CA LEU A 736 -15.87 -13.46 -15.04
C LEU A 736 -16.56 -13.73 -16.39
N PRO A 737 -15.97 -14.54 -17.28
CA PRO A 737 -16.59 -14.93 -18.53
C PRO A 737 -17.92 -15.66 -18.32
N GLN A 738 -18.86 -15.51 -19.25
CA GLN A 738 -20.19 -16.14 -19.16
C GLN A 738 -20.11 -17.65 -18.88
N ALA A 739 -19.28 -18.36 -19.64
CA ALA A 739 -19.14 -19.82 -19.48
C ALA A 739 -18.65 -20.20 -18.05
N MET A 740 -17.81 -19.35 -17.45
CA MET A 740 -17.33 -19.57 -16.09
C MET A 740 -18.46 -19.33 -15.08
N ARG A 741 -19.19 -18.22 -15.21
CA ARG A 741 -20.36 -17.93 -14.37
C ARG A 741 -21.40 -19.04 -14.45
N ASP A 742 -21.74 -19.50 -15.65
CA ASP A 742 -22.69 -20.59 -15.86
C ASP A 742 -22.22 -21.90 -15.20
N GLY A 743 -20.91 -22.18 -15.23
CA GLY A 743 -20.32 -23.32 -14.53
C GLY A 743 -20.41 -23.18 -13.01
N MET A 744 -20.07 -22.02 -12.49
CA MET A 744 -20.15 -21.72 -11.05
C MET A 744 -21.58 -21.80 -10.53
N GLU A 745 -22.54 -21.24 -11.25
CA GLU A 745 -23.96 -21.28 -10.89
C GLU A 745 -24.52 -22.69 -10.92
N ARG A 746 -24.15 -23.51 -11.93
CA ARG A 746 -24.56 -24.96 -11.96
C ARG A 746 -24.01 -25.69 -10.73
N THR A 747 -22.77 -25.46 -10.36
CA THR A 747 -22.18 -26.01 -9.13
C THR A 747 -22.99 -25.55 -7.90
N GLY A 748 -23.38 -24.29 -7.86
CA GLY A 748 -24.21 -23.73 -6.82
C GLY A 748 -25.55 -24.41 -6.68
N LEU A 749 -26.19 -24.81 -7.77
CA LEU A 749 -27.42 -25.62 -7.73
C LEU A 749 -27.19 -26.97 -7.02
N CYS A 750 -26.08 -27.63 -7.32
CA CYS A 750 -25.69 -28.87 -6.65
C CYS A 750 -25.48 -28.66 -5.14
N LEU A 751 -24.81 -27.60 -4.75
CA LEU A 751 -24.60 -27.22 -3.35
C LEU A 751 -25.90 -26.94 -2.61
N GLY A 752 -26.97 -26.56 -3.30
CA GLY A 752 -28.30 -26.38 -2.71
C GLY A 752 -28.82 -27.65 -2.00
N CYS A 753 -28.49 -28.81 -2.53
CA CYS A 753 -28.85 -30.12 -1.98
C CYS A 753 -27.69 -30.81 -1.27
N HIS A 754 -26.50 -30.71 -1.82
CA HIS A 754 -25.26 -31.30 -1.31
C HIS A 754 -24.46 -30.24 -0.53
N ARG A 755 -24.94 -29.89 0.64
CA ARG A 755 -24.40 -28.78 1.47
C ARG A 755 -22.95 -28.97 1.89
N GLU A 756 -22.53 -30.22 2.02
CA GLU A 756 -21.18 -30.57 2.41
C GLU A 756 -20.61 -31.49 1.34
N MET A 757 -19.87 -30.93 0.39
CA MET A 757 -19.13 -31.71 -0.61
C MET A 757 -17.89 -32.32 0.04
N THR A 758 -18.09 -33.16 1.03
CA THR A 758 -17.01 -33.80 1.79
C THR A 758 -16.44 -35.03 1.07
N ASN A 759 -17.06 -35.45 -0.04
CA ASN A 759 -16.68 -36.63 -0.77
C ASN A 759 -16.13 -36.28 -2.15
N ALA A 760 -14.85 -36.53 -2.37
CA ALA A 760 -14.17 -36.29 -3.63
C ALA A 760 -14.78 -37.08 -4.80
N GLU A 761 -15.30 -38.31 -4.57
CA GLU A 761 -15.94 -39.11 -5.61
C GLU A 761 -17.26 -38.47 -6.05
N LEU A 762 -18.05 -37.94 -5.09
CA LEU A 762 -19.27 -37.22 -5.40
C LEU A 762 -18.97 -35.96 -6.21
N TRP A 763 -17.97 -35.23 -5.82
CA TRP A 763 -17.55 -34.03 -6.54
C TRP A 763 -17.08 -34.35 -7.97
N ALA A 764 -16.26 -35.37 -8.15
CA ALA A 764 -15.82 -35.83 -9.46
C ALA A 764 -17.02 -36.21 -10.36
N LYS A 765 -18.04 -36.86 -9.81
CA LYS A 765 -19.28 -37.18 -10.54
C LYS A 765 -20.10 -35.95 -10.92
N VAL A 766 -20.19 -34.96 -10.03
CA VAL A 766 -20.96 -33.73 -10.27
C VAL A 766 -20.24 -32.83 -11.29
N SER A 767 -18.92 -32.73 -11.22
CA SER A 767 -18.11 -31.82 -12.07
C SER A 767 -17.88 -32.39 -13.48
N THR A 768 -18.07 -33.69 -13.69
CA THR A 768 -17.85 -34.34 -15.00
C THR A 768 -19.19 -34.60 -15.71
N PRO A 769 -19.49 -33.93 -16.83
CA PRO A 769 -20.70 -34.15 -17.59
C PRO A 769 -20.86 -35.64 -18.01
N GLY A 770 -22.05 -36.20 -17.82
CA GLY A 770 -22.38 -37.55 -18.23
C GLY A 770 -22.03 -38.68 -17.25
N THR A 771 -21.44 -38.35 -16.08
CA THR A 771 -21.11 -39.37 -15.04
C THR A 771 -22.24 -39.68 -14.09
N LEU A 772 -23.30 -38.86 -14.07
CA LEU A 772 -24.51 -39.14 -13.31
C LEU A 772 -25.35 -40.16 -14.06
N THR A 773 -25.53 -41.34 -13.50
CA THR A 773 -26.30 -42.47 -14.10
C THR A 773 -27.65 -42.72 -13.44
N ASP A 774 -27.91 -42.09 -12.29
CA ASP A 774 -29.18 -42.19 -11.59
C ASP A 774 -30.28 -41.39 -12.32
N ALA A 775 -31.29 -42.06 -12.80
CA ALA A 775 -32.34 -41.49 -13.64
C ALA A 775 -33.18 -40.43 -12.88
N GLU A 776 -33.49 -40.67 -11.59
CA GLU A 776 -34.26 -39.72 -10.78
C GLU A 776 -33.45 -38.45 -10.49
N HIS A 777 -32.17 -38.61 -10.22
CA HIS A 777 -31.24 -37.50 -9.99
C HIS A 777 -31.09 -36.67 -11.27
N ILE A 778 -30.96 -37.34 -12.43
CA ILE A 778 -30.88 -36.66 -13.73
C ILE A 778 -32.18 -35.90 -14.04
N GLU A 779 -33.34 -36.47 -13.76
CA GLU A 779 -34.64 -35.81 -13.95
C GLU A 779 -34.79 -34.59 -13.04
N MET A 780 -34.42 -34.71 -11.77
CA MET A 780 -34.42 -33.60 -10.82
C MET A 780 -33.46 -32.49 -11.25
N LEU A 781 -32.25 -32.82 -11.65
CA LEU A 781 -31.25 -31.87 -12.16
C LEU A 781 -31.76 -31.15 -13.41
N ASN A 782 -32.33 -31.86 -14.36
CA ASN A 782 -32.93 -31.29 -15.57
C ASN A 782 -34.08 -30.34 -15.25
N LYS A 783 -34.90 -30.65 -14.26
CA LYS A 783 -35.99 -29.79 -13.78
C LYS A 783 -35.41 -28.50 -13.17
N LEU A 784 -34.38 -28.59 -12.32
CA LEU A 784 -33.70 -27.44 -11.73
C LEU A 784 -33.05 -26.57 -12.79
N LEU A 785 -32.35 -27.15 -13.75
CA LEU A 785 -31.71 -26.43 -14.87
C LEU A 785 -32.73 -25.71 -15.75
N LYS A 786 -33.90 -26.32 -16.01
CA LYS A 786 -35.00 -25.65 -16.73
C LYS A 786 -35.56 -24.46 -15.97
N THR A 787 -35.76 -24.63 -14.66
CA THR A 787 -36.22 -23.55 -13.78
C THR A 787 -35.21 -22.40 -13.76
N TYR A 788 -33.95 -22.72 -13.63
CA TYR A 788 -32.84 -21.75 -13.68
C TYR A 788 -32.80 -21.03 -15.03
N ALA A 789 -32.87 -21.77 -16.16
CA ALA A 789 -32.88 -21.12 -17.48
C ALA A 789 -34.12 -20.22 -17.71
N ALA A 790 -35.26 -20.57 -17.11
CA ALA A 790 -36.46 -19.74 -17.16
C ALA A 790 -36.35 -18.47 -16.32
N SER A 791 -35.59 -18.50 -15.19
CA SER A 791 -35.36 -17.35 -14.31
C SER A 791 -34.37 -16.32 -14.88
N LYS A 792 -33.56 -16.73 -15.86
CA LYS A 792 -32.62 -15.83 -16.58
C LYS A 792 -33.23 -15.09 -17.77
N LYS A 793 -34.47 -15.45 -18.16
CA LYS A 793 -35.22 -14.72 -19.19
C LYS A 793 -36.09 -13.65 -18.56
#